data_6c5cd29af20e56ad744c549d7d98b368
#
_entry.id   6c5cd29af20e56ad744c549d7d98b368
#
_cell.length_a   1.000
_cell.length_b   1.000
_cell.length_c   1.000
_cell.angle_alpha   90.00
_cell.angle_beta   90.00
_cell.angle_gamma   90.00
#
_symmetry.space_group_name_H-M   'P 1'
#
loop_
_entity.id
_entity.type
_entity.pdbx_description
1 polymer ?
#
loop_
_entity_poly.entity_id
_entity_poly.type
_entity_poly.pdbx_seq_one_letter_code
_entity_poly.pdbx_strand_id
1 'polypeptide(L)'
;MNSFTKRTLTVCTGLLLGLSVSTAAWSAKTLDQVMKDRGLTQKDILAAAKTYTPTGGRDEYLAFSSGGQSGHVIVYGIPSMRILKYIAAFTPEPWQGYGYDDESKRVLYQGKLDGEIKFGDTHHPAFTETKGEYDGKYLFINDKANPRIAVIDLHDFETKQIVSSPFYKSSHGGAFVTPNSEYVMSAAQYAAPLSNDFVPLEEFNDKYRGGVTYWKFDTNKGRINEDQSFTFELPPYSQDLSDAGKNASYGWGFTNSFCSERYVGGEGRPPFEAGCSAKDTDFLHVTNWKKAAELVAAGKVKKVNGSYLITMKQAVKEGLLYLIPEPKSPHGVDVSPDGSHIIISGKLDSHAWVYSWKKIKQAIDSKNFAGKDDYGIPIIALKTALHKQVQVGLGPLHTQYDSKACTVYTSIYVDSMITKWDYCKGKVLDQIHIHYNVGHLMTMEGDSVSPDGKYLVALNKLAIDRFNPVGPLHPQNHQLIDISGDKMELLYDMPLPLGEPHYSVAIKADKLKPGVRYKSGWNSRTDSRSKYKTRAGREKIVRKDGVVHVYGTVIRSHITPEIIQVEEGETVSIHLTNLERAEDETHGFAVFNENVQLSIEPGKTASATFKADKAGVFPYYCTEFCSALHLEMQGYLLVTPKGYKAKAGKMEEGQAYSKADYDKQVKTNVDTQAVIDSVVGFITSHNYKDFPTVVALVEDATDQLGFASEAKKKAEGYAKKGDYQNATLWAGQHWQYQVKTADLGLRAKTFLEENGAVKVKK
;
A
#
# COMPACT_ATOMS: atom_id res chain seq x y z
N MET A 1 30.07 74.15 -11.64
CA MET A 1 30.93 75.14 -10.86
C MET A 1 30.57 75.00 -9.39
N ASN A 2 31.52 74.51 -8.65
CA ASN A 2 31.77 74.70 -7.22
C ASN A 2 30.73 74.38 -6.15
N SER A 3 31.26 73.58 -5.26
CA SER A 3 30.91 73.46 -3.83
C SER A 3 30.11 72.20 -3.46
N PHE A 4 30.79 71.08 -3.56
CA PHE A 4 30.39 69.84 -2.79
C PHE A 4 31.63 69.01 -2.48
N THR A 5 32.64 69.61 -1.82
CA THR A 5 33.77 68.84 -1.31
C THR A 5 34.34 69.60 -0.15
N LYS A 6 33.81 69.40 1.06
CA LYS A 6 34.43 69.70 2.36
C LYS A 6 33.37 69.73 3.47
N ARG A 7 32.77 68.61 3.81
CA ARG A 7 32.09 68.38 5.10
C ARG A 7 31.80 66.91 5.29
N THR A 8 32.82 66.08 5.42
CA THR A 8 32.65 64.75 5.92
C THR A 8 33.97 64.19 6.42
N LEU A 9 34.53 64.87 7.42
CA LEU A 9 35.66 64.30 8.17
C LEU A 9 35.75 64.92 9.55
N THR A 10 34.74 64.93 10.37
CA THR A 10 34.83 65.26 11.80
C THR A 10 33.55 64.84 12.57
N VAL A 11 33.08 63.61 12.43
CA VAL A 11 32.12 63.02 13.38
C VAL A 11 32.31 61.49 13.38
N CYS A 12 33.51 61.04 13.63
CA CYS A 12 33.78 59.62 13.89
C CYS A 12 34.77 59.41 15.01
N THR A 13 34.67 60.26 16.08
CA THR A 13 35.46 60.04 17.28
C THR A 13 34.62 60.36 18.51
N GLY A 14 33.54 59.60 18.73
CA GLY A 14 32.76 59.91 19.92
C GLY A 14 31.50 59.04 20.06
N LEU A 15 31.58 57.78 19.78
CA LEU A 15 30.54 56.81 20.20
C LEU A 15 31.10 55.37 20.14
N LEU A 16 32.18 55.11 20.84
CA LEU A 16 32.66 53.81 21.24
C LEU A 16 32.41 53.63 22.73
N LEU A 17 31.15 53.73 23.12
CA LEU A 17 30.71 53.38 24.45
C LEU A 17 29.40 52.61 24.34
N GLY A 18 29.50 51.29 24.55
CA GLY A 18 28.43 50.50 25.12
C GLY A 18 27.33 50.01 24.19
N LEU A 19 27.67 49.35 23.10
CA LEU A 19 26.85 48.26 22.58
C LEU A 19 27.60 46.94 22.82
N SER A 20 27.62 46.51 24.06
CA SER A 20 27.69 45.09 24.35
C SER A 20 26.42 44.46 23.73
N VAL A 21 26.48 44.19 22.44
CA VAL A 21 25.60 43.20 21.85
C VAL A 21 25.93 41.94 22.61
N SER A 22 25.15 41.65 23.65
CA SER A 22 25.08 40.33 24.19
C SER A 22 24.64 39.47 23.01
N THR A 23 25.60 38.86 22.33
CA THR A 23 25.37 37.66 21.58
C THR A 23 24.88 36.66 22.62
N ALA A 24 23.57 36.70 22.91
CA ALA A 24 22.94 35.59 23.52
C ALA A 24 23.23 34.45 22.54
N ALA A 25 24.30 33.72 22.81
CA ALA A 25 24.52 32.43 22.18
C ALA A 25 23.23 31.67 22.44
N TRP A 26 22.43 31.46 21.44
CA TRP A 26 21.31 30.56 21.50
C TRP A 26 21.92 29.17 21.70
N SER A 27 22.26 28.86 22.95
CA SER A 27 22.63 27.48 23.27
C SER A 27 21.39 26.63 23.06
N ALA A 28 21.51 25.59 22.31
CA ALA A 28 20.44 24.59 22.15
C ALA A 28 19.97 24.20 23.57
N LYS A 29 18.65 24.10 23.75
CA LYS A 29 18.07 23.69 25.03
C LYS A 29 18.58 22.28 25.38
N THR A 30 18.93 22.07 26.63
CA THR A 30 19.24 20.74 27.14
C THR A 30 17.98 19.86 27.18
N LEU A 31 18.15 18.55 27.24
CA LEU A 31 17.03 17.61 27.37
C LEU A 31 16.14 17.97 28.57
N ASP A 32 16.73 18.28 29.73
CA ASP A 32 15.97 18.63 30.94
C ASP A 32 15.15 19.92 30.76
N GLN A 33 15.69 20.91 30.05
CA GLN A 33 14.95 22.12 29.72
C GLN A 33 13.77 21.82 28.80
N VAL A 34 13.95 20.98 27.77
CA VAL A 34 12.86 20.58 26.87
C VAL A 34 11.79 19.79 27.63
N MET A 35 12.19 18.85 28.47
CA MET A 35 11.27 18.07 29.30
C MET A 35 10.42 18.99 30.19
N LYS A 36 11.06 19.90 30.88
CA LYS A 36 10.38 20.87 31.75
C LYS A 36 9.41 21.76 30.97
N ASP A 37 9.85 22.33 29.85
CA ASP A 37 9.02 23.25 29.03
C ASP A 37 7.79 22.57 28.43
N ARG A 38 7.90 21.27 28.13
CA ARG A 38 6.82 20.48 27.55
C ARG A 38 6.04 19.63 28.55
N GLY A 39 6.42 19.63 29.82
CA GLY A 39 5.79 18.80 30.86
C GLY A 39 5.99 17.30 30.66
N LEU A 40 7.12 16.88 30.05
CA LEU A 40 7.40 15.49 29.75
C LEU A 40 8.00 14.75 30.95
N THR A 41 7.64 13.49 31.08
CA THR A 41 8.21 12.56 32.05
C THR A 41 9.34 11.73 31.43
N GLN A 42 10.11 11.02 32.27
CA GLN A 42 11.11 10.06 31.79
C GLN A 42 10.49 8.94 30.95
N LYS A 43 9.24 8.54 31.24
CA LYS A 43 8.50 7.56 30.46
C LYS A 43 8.23 8.07 29.04
N ASP A 44 7.85 9.35 28.89
CA ASP A 44 7.61 9.97 27.59
C ASP A 44 8.89 10.04 26.76
N ILE A 45 10.02 10.35 27.40
CA ILE A 45 11.33 10.37 26.72
C ILE A 45 11.73 8.96 26.26
N LEU A 46 11.52 7.94 27.11
CA LEU A 46 11.81 6.57 26.73
C LEU A 46 10.93 6.11 25.55
N ALA A 47 9.64 6.43 25.57
CA ALA A 47 8.74 6.13 24.46
C ALA A 47 9.19 6.85 23.17
N ALA A 48 9.54 8.14 23.27
CA ALA A 48 10.08 8.89 22.14
C ALA A 48 11.38 8.28 21.60
N ALA A 49 12.31 7.86 22.47
CA ALA A 49 13.55 7.21 22.05
C ALA A 49 13.31 5.86 21.35
N LYS A 50 12.32 5.07 21.84
CA LYS A 50 11.94 3.79 21.23
C LYS A 50 11.26 3.93 19.87
N THR A 51 10.67 5.10 19.57
CA THR A 51 9.92 5.36 18.31
C THR A 51 10.66 6.28 17.36
N TYR A 52 11.75 6.89 17.78
CA TYR A 52 12.50 7.80 16.94
C TYR A 52 13.30 7.07 15.87
N THR A 53 13.04 7.42 14.63
CA THR A 53 13.87 7.02 13.48
C THR A 53 14.61 8.26 12.99
N PRO A 54 15.96 8.29 13.03
CA PRO A 54 16.75 9.43 12.60
C PRO A 54 16.50 9.80 11.14
N THR A 55 16.74 11.06 10.77
CA THR A 55 16.70 11.54 9.39
C THR A 55 17.62 10.68 8.51
N GLY A 56 17.07 10.16 7.39
CA GLY A 56 17.78 9.21 6.53
C GLY A 56 17.77 7.76 7.02
N GLY A 57 17.33 7.53 8.26
CA GLY A 57 17.14 6.17 8.79
C GLY A 57 15.87 5.52 8.24
N ARG A 58 15.90 4.19 8.18
CA ARG A 58 14.74 3.36 7.80
C ARG A 58 14.12 2.74 9.04
N ASP A 59 12.80 2.59 8.99
CA ASP A 59 12.08 1.83 10.01
C ASP A 59 12.40 0.33 9.91
N GLU A 60 12.31 -0.38 11.02
CA GLU A 60 12.62 -1.81 11.09
C GLU A 60 11.56 -2.66 10.38
N TYR A 61 10.30 -2.21 10.45
CA TYR A 61 9.17 -2.86 9.80
C TYR A 61 8.40 -1.84 8.97
N LEU A 62 7.74 -2.34 7.93
CA LEU A 62 6.69 -1.62 7.22
C LEU A 62 5.35 -2.29 7.47
N ALA A 63 4.37 -1.49 7.88
CA ALA A 63 3.00 -1.91 8.04
C ALA A 63 2.17 -1.49 6.83
N PHE A 64 1.27 -2.37 6.42
CA PHE A 64 0.30 -2.16 5.35
C PHE A 64 -1.09 -2.27 5.96
N SER A 65 -1.76 -1.14 6.08
CA SER A 65 -3.09 -1.03 6.66
C SER A 65 -4.14 -0.78 5.59
N SER A 66 -5.29 -1.38 5.76
CA SER A 66 -6.44 -0.99 4.95
C SER A 66 -6.78 0.48 5.21
N GLY A 67 -7.13 1.21 4.17
CA GLY A 67 -7.64 2.58 4.24
C GLY A 67 -9.16 2.65 4.34
N GLY A 68 -9.82 1.51 4.51
CA GLY A 68 -11.29 1.43 4.58
C GLY A 68 -11.96 2.06 3.37
N GLN A 69 -12.89 2.95 3.65
CA GLN A 69 -13.73 3.61 2.64
C GLN A 69 -12.96 4.57 1.71
N SER A 70 -11.67 4.81 1.96
CA SER A 70 -10.82 5.54 1.00
C SER A 70 -10.42 4.70 -0.21
N GLY A 71 -10.56 3.37 -0.13
CA GLY A 71 -10.15 2.44 -1.20
C GLY A 71 -8.65 2.28 -1.38
N HIS A 72 -7.83 2.80 -0.45
CA HIS A 72 -6.36 2.74 -0.47
C HIS A 72 -5.80 1.72 0.52
N VAL A 73 -4.52 1.41 0.37
CA VAL A 73 -3.69 0.79 1.40
C VAL A 73 -2.72 1.85 1.92
N ILE A 74 -2.64 1.97 3.24
CA ILE A 74 -1.74 2.91 3.92
C ILE A 74 -0.46 2.17 4.28
N VAL A 75 0.69 2.69 3.87
CA VAL A 75 2.01 2.16 4.26
C VAL A 75 2.62 3.10 5.29
N TYR A 76 3.01 2.57 6.44
CA TYR A 76 3.71 3.34 7.48
C TYR A 76 4.84 2.54 8.12
N GLY A 77 5.84 3.26 8.62
CA GLY A 77 7.00 2.67 9.27
C GLY A 77 6.77 2.33 10.73
N ILE A 78 7.35 1.27 11.24
CA ILE A 78 7.42 0.92 12.65
C ILE A 78 8.90 0.74 13.05
N PRO A 79 9.35 1.42 14.12
CA PRO A 79 8.55 2.01 15.21
C PRO A 79 8.16 3.47 15.04
N SER A 80 8.53 4.19 13.98
CA SER A 80 8.31 5.65 13.89
C SER A 80 6.85 6.06 13.74
N MET A 81 5.98 5.16 13.31
CA MET A 81 4.58 5.42 12.96
C MET A 81 4.40 6.52 11.88
N ARG A 82 5.42 6.74 11.04
CA ARG A 82 5.35 7.69 9.92
C ARG A 82 4.60 7.08 8.75
N ILE A 83 3.60 7.78 8.25
CA ILE A 83 2.95 7.39 6.99
C ILE A 83 3.94 7.67 5.84
N LEU A 84 4.21 6.66 5.02
CA LEU A 84 5.21 6.70 3.96
C LEU A 84 4.57 6.75 2.57
N LYS A 85 3.44 6.06 2.38
CA LYS A 85 2.78 5.95 1.08
C LYS A 85 1.32 5.57 1.23
N TYR A 86 0.50 6.03 0.29
CA TYR A 86 -0.82 5.47 0.01
C TYR A 86 -0.73 4.70 -1.30
N ILE A 87 -1.26 3.49 -1.35
CA ILE A 87 -1.35 2.68 -2.56
C ILE A 87 -2.81 2.67 -3.00
N ALA A 88 -3.09 3.18 -4.18
CA ALA A 88 -4.43 3.13 -4.74
C ALA A 88 -4.80 1.68 -5.12
N ALA A 89 -5.98 1.23 -4.69
CA ALA A 89 -6.46 -0.12 -4.98
C ALA A 89 -7.84 -0.09 -5.67
N PHE A 90 -8.89 0.31 -4.97
CA PHE A 90 -10.26 0.27 -5.49
C PHE A 90 -10.84 1.65 -5.82
N THR A 91 -10.02 2.67 -5.79
CA THR A 91 -10.38 4.06 -6.10
C THR A 91 -9.36 4.66 -7.06
N PRO A 92 -9.75 5.55 -7.98
CA PRO A 92 -8.78 6.31 -8.75
C PRO A 92 -8.02 7.28 -7.82
N GLU A 93 -6.75 7.53 -8.14
CA GLU A 93 -5.90 8.42 -7.37
C GLU A 93 -5.09 9.32 -8.30
N PRO A 94 -5.47 10.60 -8.46
CA PRO A 94 -4.89 11.49 -9.46
C PRO A 94 -3.37 11.65 -9.35
N TRP A 95 -2.84 11.89 -8.15
CA TRP A 95 -1.40 12.12 -7.97
C TRP A 95 -0.52 10.91 -8.27
N GLN A 96 -1.11 9.70 -8.28
CA GLN A 96 -0.44 8.47 -8.71
C GLN A 96 -0.72 8.12 -10.18
N GLY A 97 -1.55 8.89 -10.87
CA GLY A 97 -2.05 8.58 -12.21
C GLY A 97 -2.98 7.35 -12.26
N TYR A 98 -3.26 6.72 -11.11
CA TYR A 98 -4.03 5.49 -11.03
C TYR A 98 -5.51 5.73 -11.34
N GLY A 99 -6.05 4.99 -12.30
CA GLY A 99 -7.42 5.16 -12.78
C GLY A 99 -7.57 6.26 -13.83
N TYR A 100 -6.48 6.93 -14.20
CA TYR A 100 -6.45 8.00 -15.20
C TYR A 100 -5.60 7.64 -16.43
N ASP A 101 -4.58 6.80 -16.28
CA ASP A 101 -3.87 6.23 -17.41
C ASP A 101 -4.52 4.92 -17.91
N ASP A 102 -4.24 4.54 -19.13
CA ASP A 102 -4.85 3.37 -19.79
C ASP A 102 -4.57 2.05 -19.07
N GLU A 103 -3.41 1.91 -18.42
CA GLU A 103 -2.98 0.69 -17.78
C GLU A 103 -3.68 0.49 -16.45
N SER A 104 -3.67 1.51 -15.61
CA SER A 104 -4.37 1.47 -14.33
C SER A 104 -5.90 1.50 -14.49
N LYS A 105 -6.43 2.17 -15.55
CA LYS A 105 -7.85 2.02 -15.91
C LYS A 105 -8.20 0.57 -16.15
N ARG A 106 -7.41 -0.18 -16.94
CA ARG A 106 -7.67 -1.61 -17.15
C ARG A 106 -7.58 -2.43 -15.87
N VAL A 107 -6.75 -2.06 -14.93
CA VAL A 107 -6.71 -2.71 -13.61
C VAL A 107 -7.97 -2.38 -12.83
N LEU A 108 -8.26 -1.09 -12.62
CA LEU A 108 -9.38 -0.61 -11.80
C LEU A 108 -10.74 -1.06 -12.36
N TYR A 109 -10.89 -1.04 -13.69
CA TYR A 109 -12.13 -1.38 -14.38
C TYR A 109 -12.12 -2.79 -14.98
N GLN A 110 -11.24 -3.65 -14.54
CA GLN A 110 -11.19 -5.07 -14.91
C GLN A 110 -11.20 -5.29 -16.43
N GLY A 111 -10.24 -4.67 -17.10
CA GLY A 111 -10.00 -4.79 -18.54
C GLY A 111 -10.59 -3.68 -19.41
N LYS A 112 -11.43 -2.80 -18.88
CA LYS A 112 -12.05 -1.69 -19.61
C LYS A 112 -11.25 -0.39 -19.46
N LEU A 113 -11.43 0.54 -20.41
CA LEU A 113 -10.88 1.90 -20.33
C LEU A 113 -11.90 2.92 -19.76
N ASP A 114 -13.18 2.61 -19.88
CA ASP A 114 -14.33 3.42 -19.49
C ASP A 114 -15.21 2.65 -18.50
N GLY A 115 -14.72 2.45 -17.33
CA GLY A 115 -15.47 1.77 -16.26
C GLY A 115 -16.20 2.76 -15.36
N GLU A 116 -17.25 2.27 -14.70
CA GLU A 116 -17.88 2.99 -13.60
C GLU A 116 -16.99 2.94 -12.37
N ILE A 117 -16.77 4.09 -11.73
CA ILE A 117 -16.08 4.15 -10.42
C ILE A 117 -17.05 3.60 -9.36
N LYS A 118 -16.73 2.43 -8.84
CA LYS A 118 -17.47 1.83 -7.74
C LYS A 118 -16.84 2.19 -6.42
N PHE A 119 -17.65 2.59 -5.46
CA PHE A 119 -17.23 2.71 -4.07
C PHE A 119 -16.45 1.47 -3.62
N GLY A 120 -15.29 1.65 -3.03
CA GLY A 120 -14.42 0.60 -2.53
C GLY A 120 -14.20 0.74 -1.03
N ASP A 121 -14.13 -0.40 -0.34
CA ASP A 121 -13.84 -0.49 1.09
C ASP A 121 -12.73 -1.52 1.30
N THR A 122 -11.47 -1.05 1.31
CA THR A 122 -10.31 -1.91 1.56
C THR A 122 -10.37 -2.45 2.99
N HIS A 123 -10.16 -3.76 3.16
CA HIS A 123 -10.49 -4.38 4.44
C HIS A 123 -9.38 -5.21 5.07
N HIS A 124 -9.02 -6.36 4.53
CA HIS A 124 -7.99 -7.24 5.09
C HIS A 124 -6.81 -7.39 4.12
N PRO A 125 -5.66 -6.75 4.40
CA PRO A 125 -4.43 -7.02 3.66
C PRO A 125 -3.78 -8.33 4.11
N ALA A 126 -3.11 -9.03 3.18
CA ALA A 126 -2.29 -10.20 3.47
C ALA A 126 -1.08 -10.27 2.53
N PHE A 127 0.10 -10.60 3.07
CA PHE A 127 1.29 -10.80 2.26
C PHE A 127 1.33 -12.16 1.59
N THR A 128 2.09 -12.27 0.51
CA THR A 128 2.51 -13.57 0.00
C THR A 128 3.46 -14.26 0.98
N GLU A 129 3.32 -15.59 1.03
CA GLU A 129 4.12 -16.46 1.90
C GLU A 129 4.87 -17.51 1.09
N THR A 130 6.06 -17.85 1.56
CA THR A 130 6.84 -19.02 1.15
C THR A 130 7.12 -19.87 2.38
N LYS A 131 6.57 -21.08 2.44
CA LYS A 131 6.63 -21.98 3.60
C LYS A 131 6.07 -21.35 4.88
N GLY A 132 5.04 -20.52 4.74
CA GLY A 132 4.41 -19.80 5.85
C GLY A 132 5.14 -18.56 6.33
N GLU A 133 6.23 -18.16 5.67
CA GLU A 133 6.98 -16.93 5.95
C GLU A 133 6.63 -15.85 4.95
N TYR A 134 6.46 -14.61 5.40
CA TYR A 134 6.31 -13.47 4.51
C TYR A 134 7.52 -13.32 3.60
N ASP A 135 7.30 -13.23 2.30
CA ASP A 135 8.36 -13.21 1.30
C ASP A 135 8.57 -11.83 0.64
N GLY A 136 7.71 -10.85 0.98
CA GLY A 136 7.83 -9.47 0.53
C GLY A 136 7.60 -9.22 -0.96
N LYS A 137 6.93 -10.14 -1.67
CA LYS A 137 6.73 -10.02 -3.13
C LYS A 137 5.42 -9.32 -3.49
N TYR A 138 4.31 -9.77 -2.90
CA TYR A 138 2.97 -9.25 -3.20
C TYR A 138 2.16 -9.06 -1.93
N LEU A 139 1.20 -8.15 -2.03
CA LEU A 139 0.16 -7.93 -1.04
C LEU A 139 -1.20 -8.15 -1.72
N PHE A 140 -2.10 -8.84 -1.04
CA PHE A 140 -3.50 -8.94 -1.42
C PHE A 140 -4.34 -8.06 -0.51
N ILE A 141 -5.44 -7.53 -1.03
CA ILE A 141 -6.44 -6.83 -0.21
C ILE A 141 -7.83 -7.06 -0.80
N ASN A 142 -8.79 -7.33 0.06
CA ASN A 142 -10.18 -7.47 -0.34
C ASN A 142 -10.93 -6.14 -0.26
N ASP A 143 -12.06 -6.09 -0.96
CA ASP A 143 -13.02 -4.99 -0.97
C ASP A 143 -14.32 -5.46 -0.32
N LYS A 144 -14.65 -4.92 0.85
CA LYS A 144 -15.86 -5.26 1.57
C LYS A 144 -17.13 -4.78 0.86
N ALA A 145 -17.06 -3.65 0.18
CA ALA A 145 -18.21 -3.07 -0.54
C ALA A 145 -18.57 -3.84 -1.82
N ASN A 146 -17.61 -4.60 -2.39
CA ASN A 146 -17.79 -5.39 -3.60
C ASN A 146 -17.04 -6.72 -3.48
N PRO A 147 -17.38 -7.74 -4.29
CA PRO A 147 -16.75 -9.04 -4.20
C PRO A 147 -15.38 -9.08 -4.89
N ARG A 148 -14.50 -8.12 -4.60
CA ARG A 148 -13.21 -7.90 -5.30
C ARG A 148 -12.03 -8.25 -4.40
N ILE A 149 -10.94 -8.71 -5.05
CA ILE A 149 -9.59 -8.78 -4.47
C ILE A 149 -8.61 -8.08 -5.41
N ALA A 150 -7.72 -7.26 -4.84
CA ALA A 150 -6.60 -6.66 -5.54
C ALA A 150 -5.31 -7.41 -5.24
N VAL A 151 -4.43 -7.47 -6.24
CA VAL A 151 -3.03 -7.91 -6.15
C VAL A 151 -2.14 -6.69 -6.30
N ILE A 152 -1.34 -6.42 -5.30
CA ILE A 152 -0.38 -5.31 -5.26
C ILE A 152 1.02 -5.90 -5.34
N ASP A 153 1.84 -5.40 -6.25
CA ASP A 153 3.25 -5.79 -6.37
C ASP A 153 4.10 -4.93 -5.43
N LEU A 154 4.81 -5.57 -4.50
CA LEU A 154 5.66 -4.88 -3.53
C LEU A 154 7.04 -4.50 -4.08
N HIS A 155 7.27 -4.75 -5.36
CA HIS A 155 8.45 -4.28 -6.05
C HIS A 155 8.32 -2.78 -6.44
N ASP A 156 7.11 -2.37 -6.83
CA ASP A 156 6.81 -0.98 -7.19
C ASP A 156 5.64 -0.37 -6.40
N PHE A 157 5.02 -1.13 -5.49
CA PHE A 157 3.89 -0.69 -4.67
C PHE A 157 2.68 -0.25 -5.51
N GLU A 158 2.41 -0.96 -6.59
CA GLU A 158 1.28 -0.68 -7.49
C GLU A 158 0.30 -1.85 -7.54
N THR A 159 -0.98 -1.52 -7.69
CA THR A 159 -2.03 -2.51 -7.93
C THR A 159 -1.94 -3.04 -9.36
N LYS A 160 -1.80 -4.35 -9.50
CA LYS A 160 -1.57 -5.01 -10.79
C LYS A 160 -2.77 -5.75 -11.34
N GLN A 161 -3.69 -6.16 -10.48
CA GLN A 161 -4.87 -6.91 -10.88
C GLN A 161 -5.98 -6.72 -9.85
N ILE A 162 -7.22 -6.68 -10.34
CA ILE A 162 -8.43 -6.78 -9.53
C ILE A 162 -9.27 -7.89 -10.14
N VAL A 163 -9.70 -8.85 -9.32
CA VAL A 163 -10.63 -9.92 -9.70
C VAL A 163 -11.90 -9.85 -8.87
N SER A 164 -13.01 -10.36 -9.40
CA SER A 164 -14.31 -10.37 -8.72
C SER A 164 -14.93 -11.75 -8.68
N SER A 165 -15.50 -12.11 -7.53
CA SER A 165 -16.29 -13.34 -7.43
C SER A 165 -17.61 -13.20 -8.18
N PRO A 166 -18.03 -14.20 -8.97
CA PRO A 166 -19.35 -14.22 -9.59
C PRO A 166 -20.46 -14.74 -8.65
N PHE A 167 -20.13 -15.17 -7.43
CA PHE A 167 -21.04 -15.91 -6.56
C PHE A 167 -21.58 -15.12 -5.37
N TYR A 168 -20.95 -14.00 -5.01
CA TYR A 168 -21.40 -13.17 -3.89
C TYR A 168 -21.24 -11.67 -4.20
N LYS A 169 -21.78 -10.81 -3.33
CA LYS A 169 -21.89 -9.37 -3.59
C LYS A 169 -20.96 -8.51 -2.73
N SER A 170 -20.40 -9.10 -1.67
CA SER A 170 -19.48 -8.45 -0.74
C SER A 170 -18.38 -9.43 -0.35
N SER A 171 -17.22 -8.94 0.09
CA SER A 171 -16.13 -9.80 0.55
C SER A 171 -15.57 -9.26 1.86
N HIS A 172 -15.73 -10.01 2.95
CA HIS A 172 -15.20 -9.61 4.26
C HIS A 172 -14.08 -10.53 4.74
N GLY A 173 -14.30 -11.83 4.70
CA GLY A 173 -13.47 -12.85 5.31
C GLY A 173 -12.17 -13.17 4.56
N GLY A 174 -11.33 -12.23 4.36
CA GLY A 174 -10.03 -12.45 3.72
C GLY A 174 -9.68 -11.19 2.93
N ALA A 175 -8.46 -10.96 2.55
CA ALA A 175 -7.55 -11.81 1.80
C ALA A 175 -6.57 -12.57 2.71
N PHE A 176 -6.79 -13.82 3.03
CA PHE A 176 -5.83 -14.69 3.73
C PHE A 176 -5.19 -15.65 2.75
N VAL A 177 -3.94 -16.06 2.97
CA VAL A 177 -3.18 -16.89 2.03
C VAL A 177 -2.89 -18.26 2.59
N THR A 178 -2.78 -19.25 1.70
CA THR A 178 -2.20 -20.54 2.08
C THR A 178 -0.68 -20.41 2.21
N PRO A 179 -0.01 -21.24 3.04
CA PRO A 179 1.40 -21.05 3.45
C PRO A 179 2.47 -20.97 2.35
N ASN A 180 2.13 -21.30 1.11
CA ASN A 180 3.00 -21.09 -0.06
C ASN A 180 2.32 -20.20 -1.11
N SER A 181 1.31 -19.43 -0.69
CA SER A 181 0.51 -18.57 -1.57
C SER A 181 -0.09 -19.30 -2.77
N GLU A 182 -0.39 -20.61 -2.62
CA GLU A 182 -1.05 -21.38 -3.68
C GLU A 182 -2.43 -20.80 -3.98
N TYR A 183 -3.11 -20.36 -2.92
CA TYR A 183 -4.43 -19.74 -2.97
C TYR A 183 -4.53 -18.55 -2.03
N VAL A 184 -5.38 -17.61 -2.42
CA VAL A 184 -5.86 -16.52 -1.57
C VAL A 184 -7.31 -16.78 -1.23
N MET A 185 -7.68 -16.72 0.05
CA MET A 185 -9.04 -16.93 0.51
C MET A 185 -9.81 -15.62 0.56
N SER A 186 -11.08 -15.66 0.15
CA SER A 186 -12.04 -14.60 0.43
C SER A 186 -13.43 -15.16 0.66
N ALA A 187 -14.16 -14.62 1.62
CA ALA A 187 -15.48 -15.10 1.98
C ALA A 187 -16.57 -14.03 1.85
N ALA A 188 -17.77 -14.45 1.52
CA ALA A 188 -18.93 -13.58 1.42
C ALA A 188 -19.35 -13.07 2.80
N GLN A 189 -19.45 -11.74 2.99
CA GLN A 189 -19.97 -11.23 4.27
C GLN A 189 -21.46 -11.53 4.45
N TYR A 190 -22.21 -11.38 3.39
CA TYR A 190 -23.68 -11.60 3.44
C TYR A 190 -24.11 -12.61 2.40
N ALA A 191 -25.04 -13.48 2.80
CA ALA A 191 -25.61 -14.43 1.90
C ALA A 191 -26.37 -13.74 0.76
N ALA A 192 -26.22 -14.22 -0.45
CA ALA A 192 -26.87 -13.73 -1.64
C ALA A 192 -27.22 -14.91 -2.58
N PRO A 193 -28.16 -14.74 -3.53
CA PRO A 193 -28.35 -15.72 -4.59
C PRO A 193 -27.06 -15.93 -5.39
N LEU A 194 -26.72 -17.18 -5.69
CA LEU A 194 -25.56 -17.51 -6.51
C LEU A 194 -25.70 -17.06 -7.97
N SER A 195 -26.93 -16.83 -8.42
CA SER A 195 -27.24 -16.22 -9.71
C SER A 195 -27.26 -14.69 -9.58
N ASN A 196 -27.17 -14.00 -10.71
CA ASN A 196 -27.40 -12.55 -10.74
C ASN A 196 -28.87 -12.19 -10.91
N ASP A 197 -29.77 -13.19 -10.96
CA ASP A 197 -31.19 -13.00 -11.12
C ASP A 197 -31.83 -12.54 -9.81
N PHE A 198 -32.96 -11.85 -9.93
CA PHE A 198 -33.78 -11.51 -8.79
C PHE A 198 -34.35 -12.79 -8.15
N VAL A 199 -34.17 -12.92 -6.83
CA VAL A 199 -34.78 -13.96 -6.00
C VAL A 199 -35.45 -13.30 -4.82
N PRO A 200 -36.76 -13.52 -4.58
CA PRO A 200 -37.48 -12.92 -3.46
C PRO A 200 -36.92 -13.42 -2.12
N LEU A 201 -37.02 -12.58 -1.07
CA LEU A 201 -36.49 -12.91 0.26
C LEU A 201 -37.22 -14.08 0.93
N GLU A 202 -38.44 -14.39 0.53
CA GLU A 202 -39.20 -15.56 0.99
C GLU A 202 -38.51 -16.88 0.63
N GLU A 203 -37.68 -16.89 -0.44
CA GLU A 203 -36.88 -18.03 -0.86
C GLU A 203 -35.45 -18.02 -0.26
N PHE A 204 -35.21 -17.22 0.78
CA PHE A 204 -33.86 -17.03 1.35
C PHE A 204 -33.20 -18.36 1.71
N ASN A 205 -33.91 -19.24 2.39
CA ASN A 205 -33.40 -20.54 2.84
C ASN A 205 -32.97 -21.44 1.71
N ASP A 206 -33.68 -21.37 0.59
CA ASP A 206 -33.51 -22.30 -0.52
C ASP A 206 -32.57 -21.77 -1.60
N LYS A 207 -32.43 -20.46 -1.74
CA LYS A 207 -31.76 -19.83 -2.86
C LYS A 207 -30.56 -18.94 -2.50
N TYR A 208 -30.54 -18.37 -1.29
CA TYR A 208 -29.41 -17.59 -0.84
C TYR A 208 -28.30 -18.50 -0.32
N ARG A 209 -27.07 -18.11 -0.52
CA ARG A 209 -25.89 -18.89 -0.14
C ARG A 209 -24.78 -17.99 0.34
N GLY A 210 -24.01 -18.47 1.29
CA GLY A 210 -22.67 -17.98 1.57
C GLY A 210 -21.65 -18.62 0.63
N GLY A 211 -20.41 -18.21 0.74
CA GLY A 211 -19.35 -18.78 -0.06
C GLY A 211 -17.97 -18.39 0.41
N VAL A 212 -17.01 -19.26 0.21
CA VAL A 212 -15.58 -18.96 0.34
C VAL A 212 -14.86 -19.35 -0.94
N THR A 213 -14.16 -18.39 -1.52
CA THR A 213 -13.39 -18.57 -2.75
C THR A 213 -11.92 -18.77 -2.42
N TYR A 214 -11.33 -19.75 -3.06
CA TYR A 214 -9.89 -20.00 -3.10
C TYR A 214 -9.38 -19.54 -4.47
N TRP A 215 -8.79 -18.37 -4.50
CA TRP A 215 -8.22 -17.74 -5.68
C TRP A 215 -6.85 -18.33 -5.96
N LYS A 216 -6.69 -19.07 -7.06
CA LYS A 216 -5.39 -19.63 -7.44
C LYS A 216 -4.41 -18.53 -7.78
N PHE A 217 -3.31 -18.46 -7.04
CA PHE A 217 -2.26 -17.49 -7.31
C PHE A 217 -1.07 -18.11 -8.05
N ASP A 218 -0.66 -17.49 -9.14
CA ASP A 218 0.57 -17.82 -9.88
C ASP A 218 1.71 -16.94 -9.38
N THR A 219 2.53 -17.48 -8.49
CA THR A 219 3.64 -16.75 -7.87
C THR A 219 4.71 -16.30 -8.86
N ASN A 220 4.82 -16.97 -10.03
CA ASN A 220 5.78 -16.59 -11.06
C ASN A 220 5.30 -15.40 -11.88
N LYS A 221 4.01 -15.31 -12.10
CA LYS A 221 3.39 -14.19 -12.84
C LYS A 221 2.96 -13.04 -11.94
N GLY A 222 2.83 -13.28 -10.64
CA GLY A 222 2.25 -12.32 -9.70
C GLY A 222 0.79 -12.02 -9.99
N ARG A 223 0.01 -13.01 -10.41
CA ARG A 223 -1.40 -12.85 -10.82
C ARG A 223 -2.28 -13.97 -10.32
N ILE A 224 -3.51 -13.63 -10.01
CA ILE A 224 -4.57 -14.63 -9.77
C ILE A 224 -4.95 -15.25 -11.11
N ASN A 225 -5.02 -16.57 -11.13
CA ASN A 225 -5.53 -17.38 -12.24
C ASN A 225 -6.99 -17.77 -11.95
N GLU A 226 -7.93 -16.99 -12.48
CA GLU A 226 -9.36 -17.21 -12.27
C GLU A 226 -9.84 -18.55 -12.80
N ASP A 227 -9.23 -19.05 -13.90
CA ASP A 227 -9.58 -20.34 -14.50
C ASP A 227 -9.25 -21.57 -13.64
N GLN A 228 -8.42 -21.42 -12.62
CA GLN A 228 -8.05 -22.46 -11.67
C GLN A 228 -8.55 -22.17 -10.24
N SER A 229 -9.26 -21.07 -10.07
CA SER A 229 -9.89 -20.68 -8.80
C SER A 229 -11.21 -21.43 -8.62
N PHE A 230 -11.61 -21.63 -7.37
CA PHE A 230 -12.88 -22.31 -7.05
C PHE A 230 -13.53 -21.74 -5.80
N THR A 231 -14.85 -21.88 -5.73
CA THR A 231 -15.67 -21.42 -4.60
C THR A 231 -16.39 -22.60 -3.96
N PHE A 232 -16.34 -22.69 -2.63
CA PHE A 232 -17.25 -23.53 -1.86
C PHE A 232 -18.59 -22.80 -1.71
N GLU A 233 -19.68 -23.44 -2.09
CA GLU A 233 -21.03 -23.06 -1.69
C GLU A 233 -21.19 -23.38 -0.21
N LEU A 234 -21.64 -22.40 0.57
CA LEU A 234 -21.92 -22.53 2.00
C LEU A 234 -23.40 -22.26 2.28
N PRO A 235 -23.93 -22.72 3.42
CA PRO A 235 -25.27 -22.32 3.86
C PRO A 235 -25.44 -20.80 3.80
N PRO A 236 -26.68 -20.28 3.80
CA PRO A 236 -26.91 -18.84 3.79
C PRO A 236 -26.58 -18.18 5.13
N TYR A 237 -25.51 -18.62 5.77
CA TYR A 237 -24.87 -17.95 6.89
C TYR A 237 -23.96 -16.85 6.35
N SER A 238 -23.91 -15.75 7.07
CA SER A 238 -22.95 -14.70 6.76
C SER A 238 -21.56 -15.13 7.23
N GLN A 239 -20.52 -14.90 6.42
CA GLN A 239 -19.15 -15.22 6.81
C GLN A 239 -18.46 -13.97 7.35
N ASP A 240 -17.55 -14.16 8.30
CA ASP A 240 -16.76 -13.06 8.85
C ASP A 240 -15.28 -13.24 8.46
N LEU A 241 -14.40 -13.74 9.32
CA LEU A 241 -13.00 -13.96 9.00
C LEU A 241 -12.73 -15.37 8.48
N SER A 242 -11.61 -15.50 7.78
CA SER A 242 -11.03 -16.78 7.38
C SER A 242 -9.57 -16.83 7.79
N ASP A 243 -9.02 -18.04 7.94
CA ASP A 243 -7.57 -18.26 7.97
C ASP A 243 -7.24 -19.62 7.34
N ALA A 244 -6.05 -19.73 6.78
CA ALA A 244 -5.55 -20.95 6.18
C ALA A 244 -4.75 -21.78 7.19
N GLY A 245 -4.95 -23.09 7.16
CA GLY A 245 -4.18 -24.00 7.99
C GLY A 245 -2.70 -23.98 7.65
N LYS A 246 -1.86 -23.86 8.69
CA LYS A 246 -0.41 -23.84 8.61
C LYS A 246 0.14 -25.19 9.10
N ASN A 247 1.34 -25.58 8.74
CA ASN A 247 2.03 -26.78 9.26
C ASN A 247 1.11 -27.98 9.50
N ALA A 248 0.71 -28.25 10.74
CA ALA A 248 -0.11 -29.41 11.14
C ALA A 248 -1.49 -29.44 10.46
N SER A 249 -2.07 -28.30 10.18
CA SER A 249 -3.39 -28.15 9.54
C SER A 249 -3.29 -27.76 8.05
N TYR A 250 -2.11 -27.83 7.44
CA TYR A 250 -1.91 -27.52 6.02
C TYR A 250 -2.89 -28.30 5.12
N GLY A 251 -3.46 -27.60 4.16
CA GLY A 251 -4.46 -28.16 3.23
C GLY A 251 -5.91 -27.91 3.67
N TRP A 252 -6.10 -27.28 4.83
CA TRP A 252 -7.39 -26.94 5.38
C TRP A 252 -7.56 -25.43 5.51
N GLY A 253 -8.79 -24.96 5.50
CA GLY A 253 -9.16 -23.57 5.75
C GLY A 253 -10.28 -23.49 6.76
N PHE A 254 -10.32 -22.40 7.49
CA PHE A 254 -11.26 -22.11 8.55
C PHE A 254 -11.93 -20.77 8.26
N THR A 255 -13.26 -20.74 8.34
CA THR A 255 -14.05 -19.52 8.09
C THR A 255 -15.17 -19.49 9.10
N ASN A 256 -15.21 -18.48 9.94
CA ASN A 256 -16.32 -18.32 10.87
C ASN A 256 -17.56 -17.74 10.20
N SER A 257 -18.70 -17.93 10.83
CA SER A 257 -19.95 -17.40 10.36
C SER A 257 -20.75 -16.73 11.47
N PHE A 258 -21.63 -15.86 11.10
CA PHE A 258 -22.61 -15.25 11.98
C PHE A 258 -24.00 -15.30 11.34
N CYS A 259 -25.03 -15.00 12.09
CA CYS A 259 -26.41 -15.15 11.61
C CYS A 259 -26.76 -16.57 11.14
N SER A 260 -26.21 -17.60 11.76
CA SER A 260 -26.43 -18.99 11.36
C SER A 260 -27.85 -19.48 11.61
N GLU A 261 -28.60 -18.83 12.51
CA GLU A 261 -30.00 -19.12 12.70
C GLU A 261 -30.93 -18.46 11.70
N ARG A 262 -30.34 -17.56 10.95
CA ARG A 262 -30.96 -16.99 9.86
C ARG A 262 -32.35 -16.47 9.95
N TYR A 263 -32.42 -15.21 10.04
CA TYR A 263 -33.69 -14.54 10.13
C TYR A 263 -33.66 -13.23 9.35
N VAL A 264 -34.34 -13.19 8.26
CA VAL A 264 -34.48 -11.97 7.45
C VAL A 264 -35.86 -11.42 7.65
N GLY A 265 -35.95 -10.22 8.26
CA GLY A 265 -37.15 -9.43 8.34
C GLY A 265 -38.31 -10.06 9.16
N GLY A 266 -37.99 -10.71 10.27
CA GLY A 266 -39.02 -11.39 11.04
C GLY A 266 -39.83 -10.51 11.97
N GLU A 267 -41.12 -10.66 11.98
CA GLU A 267 -42.00 -10.12 13.01
C GLU A 267 -41.72 -10.79 14.36
N GLY A 268 -41.85 -10.04 15.46
CA GLY A 268 -41.73 -10.55 16.81
C GLY A 268 -40.34 -10.55 17.42
N ARG A 269 -39.33 -9.98 16.76
CA ARG A 269 -37.99 -9.76 17.34
C ARG A 269 -37.98 -8.55 18.27
N PRO A 270 -37.20 -8.61 19.34
CA PRO A 270 -36.90 -7.40 20.12
C PRO A 270 -36.23 -6.35 19.19
N PRO A 271 -36.65 -5.09 19.27
CA PRO A 271 -36.17 -4.04 18.37
C PRO A 271 -34.68 -3.70 18.55
N PHE A 272 -34.07 -4.15 19.62
CA PHE A 272 -32.63 -3.98 19.91
C PHE A 272 -31.79 -5.25 19.61
N GLU A 273 -32.42 -6.34 19.22
CA GLU A 273 -31.67 -7.52 18.75
C GLU A 273 -31.14 -7.28 17.35
N ALA A 274 -29.86 -7.52 17.20
CA ALA A 274 -29.23 -7.51 15.87
C ALA A 274 -29.92 -8.55 14.99
N GLY A 275 -30.52 -8.07 13.93
CA GLY A 275 -31.35 -8.73 12.94
C GLY A 275 -31.42 -10.26 12.84
N CYS A 276 -30.34 -11.00 13.00
CA CYS A 276 -30.31 -12.40 12.60
C CYS A 276 -29.72 -13.37 13.65
N SER A 277 -29.46 -12.93 14.86
CA SER A 277 -28.87 -13.77 15.90
C SER A 277 -29.83 -13.98 17.07
N ALA A 278 -30.33 -15.21 17.22
CA ALA A 278 -31.27 -15.58 18.30
C ALA A 278 -30.70 -16.63 19.27
N LYS A 279 -29.70 -17.44 18.84
CA LYS A 279 -29.08 -18.47 19.68
C LYS A 279 -27.70 -18.03 20.18
N ASP A 280 -27.11 -18.83 21.04
CA ASP A 280 -25.83 -18.52 21.71
C ASP A 280 -24.59 -18.94 20.94
N THR A 281 -24.75 -19.66 19.83
CA THR A 281 -23.65 -20.20 19.01
C THR A 281 -23.87 -19.98 17.54
N ASP A 282 -22.80 -19.74 16.84
CA ASP A 282 -22.69 -19.79 15.37
C ASP A 282 -21.82 -20.98 14.93
N PHE A 283 -21.35 -21.03 13.69
CA PHE A 283 -20.60 -22.16 13.17
C PHE A 283 -19.31 -21.75 12.46
N LEU A 284 -18.21 -22.36 12.89
CA LEU A 284 -16.96 -22.39 12.14
C LEU A 284 -17.09 -23.41 10.99
N HIS A 285 -16.85 -22.96 9.76
CA HIS A 285 -16.70 -23.80 8.59
C HIS A 285 -15.26 -24.32 8.47
N VAL A 286 -15.10 -25.63 8.35
CA VAL A 286 -13.80 -26.29 8.15
C VAL A 286 -13.78 -26.88 6.75
N THR A 287 -12.94 -26.35 5.88
CA THR A 287 -12.86 -26.70 4.46
C THR A 287 -11.55 -27.37 4.11
N ASN A 288 -11.59 -28.45 3.31
CA ASN A 288 -10.38 -29.10 2.78
C ASN A 288 -10.10 -28.54 1.37
N TRP A 289 -9.38 -27.39 1.32
CA TRP A 289 -9.08 -26.74 0.06
C TRP A 289 -8.12 -27.55 -0.82
N LYS A 290 -7.18 -28.29 -0.21
CA LYS A 290 -6.20 -29.07 -0.97
C LYS A 290 -6.87 -30.21 -1.77
N LYS A 291 -7.71 -30.97 -1.12
CA LYS A 291 -8.50 -32.01 -1.79
C LYS A 291 -9.50 -31.41 -2.81
N ALA A 292 -10.06 -30.25 -2.51
CA ALA A 292 -10.91 -29.52 -3.45
C ALA A 292 -10.15 -29.12 -4.72
N ALA A 293 -8.94 -28.60 -4.58
CA ALA A 293 -8.07 -28.27 -5.70
C ALA A 293 -7.73 -29.49 -6.57
N GLU A 294 -7.49 -30.65 -5.95
CA GLU A 294 -7.27 -31.92 -6.66
C GLU A 294 -8.52 -32.35 -7.49
N LEU A 295 -9.72 -32.15 -6.95
CA LEU A 295 -10.97 -32.44 -7.68
C LEU A 295 -11.18 -31.48 -8.85
N VAL A 296 -10.84 -30.21 -8.69
CA VAL A 296 -10.87 -29.20 -9.77
C VAL A 296 -9.89 -29.60 -10.88
N ALA A 297 -8.64 -29.90 -10.52
CA ALA A 297 -7.61 -30.30 -11.47
C ALA A 297 -7.98 -31.62 -12.20
N ALA A 298 -8.70 -32.54 -11.53
CA ALA A 298 -9.20 -33.78 -12.12
C ALA A 298 -10.48 -33.60 -12.98
N GLY A 299 -10.98 -32.38 -13.17
CA GLY A 299 -12.20 -32.10 -13.93
C GLY A 299 -13.50 -32.61 -13.28
N LYS A 300 -13.48 -32.84 -11.97
CA LYS A 300 -14.63 -33.38 -11.21
C LYS A 300 -15.54 -32.30 -10.63
N VAL A 301 -15.20 -31.02 -10.82
CA VAL A 301 -16.00 -29.87 -10.37
C VAL A 301 -16.55 -29.15 -11.60
N LYS A 302 -17.82 -28.73 -11.53
CA LYS A 302 -18.47 -28.03 -12.63
C LYS A 302 -18.21 -26.50 -12.53
N LYS A 303 -18.11 -25.87 -13.69
CA LYS A 303 -18.18 -24.40 -13.77
C LYS A 303 -19.63 -23.92 -13.75
N VAL A 304 -19.89 -22.91 -12.95
CA VAL A 304 -21.14 -22.14 -12.90
C VAL A 304 -20.75 -20.68 -13.04
N ASN A 305 -21.45 -19.91 -13.84
CA ASN A 305 -21.10 -18.49 -14.12
C ASN A 305 -19.61 -18.28 -14.51
N GLY A 306 -19.03 -19.23 -15.23
CA GLY A 306 -17.65 -19.19 -15.68
C GLY A 306 -16.58 -19.64 -14.68
N SER A 307 -16.92 -19.87 -13.40
CA SER A 307 -16.01 -20.26 -12.32
C SER A 307 -16.38 -21.61 -11.71
N TYR A 308 -15.40 -22.32 -11.16
CA TYR A 308 -15.66 -23.60 -10.49
C TYR A 308 -16.43 -23.40 -9.19
N LEU A 309 -17.53 -24.17 -9.04
CA LEU A 309 -18.37 -24.18 -7.84
C LEU A 309 -18.46 -25.60 -7.25
N ILE A 310 -17.93 -25.72 -6.03
CA ILE A 310 -18.10 -26.92 -5.22
C ILE A 310 -19.38 -26.77 -4.42
N THR A 311 -20.44 -27.44 -4.86
CA THR A 311 -21.73 -27.38 -4.18
C THR A 311 -21.67 -28.01 -2.78
N MET A 312 -22.50 -27.57 -1.83
CA MET A 312 -22.59 -28.15 -0.49
C MET A 312 -22.77 -29.69 -0.57
N LYS A 313 -23.64 -30.15 -1.46
CA LYS A 313 -23.87 -31.59 -1.69
C LYS A 313 -22.58 -32.30 -2.12
N GLN A 314 -21.80 -31.72 -3.01
CA GLN A 314 -20.51 -32.27 -3.44
C GLN A 314 -19.50 -32.21 -2.29
N ALA A 315 -19.39 -31.06 -1.59
CA ALA A 315 -18.46 -30.90 -0.48
C ALA A 315 -18.69 -31.92 0.64
N VAL A 316 -19.95 -32.17 1.01
CA VAL A 316 -20.32 -33.21 2.01
C VAL A 316 -20.00 -34.60 1.51
N LYS A 317 -20.38 -34.94 0.26
CA LYS A 317 -20.09 -36.23 -0.35
C LYS A 317 -18.61 -36.58 -0.38
N GLU A 318 -17.79 -35.61 -0.75
CA GLU A 318 -16.33 -35.74 -0.87
C GLU A 318 -15.58 -35.57 0.43
N GLY A 319 -16.26 -35.21 1.55
CA GLY A 319 -15.64 -34.94 2.85
C GLY A 319 -14.75 -33.72 2.84
N LEU A 320 -15.26 -32.61 2.30
CA LEU A 320 -14.52 -31.34 2.15
C LEU A 320 -15.02 -30.27 3.08
N LEU A 321 -16.18 -30.41 3.71
CA LEU A 321 -16.84 -29.36 4.52
C LEU A 321 -17.42 -29.94 5.79
N TYR A 322 -17.12 -29.29 6.92
CA TYR A 322 -17.58 -29.63 8.26
C TYR A 322 -17.90 -28.36 9.04
N LEU A 323 -18.75 -28.48 10.07
CA LEU A 323 -19.11 -27.41 10.98
C LEU A 323 -18.66 -27.71 12.40
N ILE A 324 -18.27 -26.68 13.14
CA ILE A 324 -18.01 -26.75 14.59
C ILE A 324 -18.75 -25.58 15.23
N PRO A 325 -19.54 -25.80 16.32
CA PRO A 325 -20.14 -24.68 17.06
C PRO A 325 -19.07 -23.74 17.58
N GLU A 326 -19.32 -22.43 17.46
CA GLU A 326 -18.43 -21.35 17.91
C GLU A 326 -19.22 -20.28 18.68
N PRO A 327 -18.58 -19.38 19.45
CA PRO A 327 -19.29 -18.36 20.23
C PRO A 327 -20.08 -17.44 19.33
N LYS A 328 -21.20 -16.92 19.83
CA LYS A 328 -22.10 -16.05 19.11
C LYS A 328 -21.39 -14.79 18.59
N SER A 329 -21.75 -14.40 17.37
CA SER A 329 -21.15 -13.25 16.69
C SER A 329 -19.62 -13.30 16.66
N PRO A 330 -19.05 -14.39 16.15
CA PRO A 330 -17.60 -14.55 16.07
C PRO A 330 -17.02 -13.49 15.15
N HIS A 331 -15.69 -13.28 15.28
CA HIS A 331 -14.95 -12.45 14.34
C HIS A 331 -13.56 -13.04 14.06
N GLY A 332 -12.71 -13.22 15.08
CA GLY A 332 -11.42 -13.87 14.93
C GLY A 332 -11.52 -15.37 14.65
N VAL A 333 -10.72 -15.83 13.70
CA VAL A 333 -10.40 -17.23 13.46
C VAL A 333 -8.92 -17.31 13.15
N ASP A 334 -8.09 -17.57 14.14
CA ASP A 334 -6.65 -17.34 14.09
C ASP A 334 -5.90 -18.66 14.28
N VAL A 335 -5.21 -19.14 13.24
CA VAL A 335 -4.49 -20.42 13.25
C VAL A 335 -3.09 -20.23 13.82
N SER A 336 -2.73 -21.08 14.81
CA SER A 336 -1.40 -21.03 15.43
C SER A 336 -0.28 -21.28 14.40
N PRO A 337 0.91 -20.68 14.59
CA PRO A 337 2.05 -20.81 13.67
C PRO A 337 2.42 -22.27 13.36
N ASP A 338 2.27 -23.17 14.33
CA ASP A 338 2.48 -24.62 14.14
C ASP A 338 1.27 -25.36 13.56
N GLY A 339 0.15 -24.66 13.37
CA GLY A 339 -1.11 -25.21 12.85
C GLY A 339 -1.84 -26.17 13.78
N SER A 340 -1.43 -26.26 15.05
CA SER A 340 -1.99 -27.23 16.00
C SER A 340 -3.28 -26.76 16.68
N HIS A 341 -3.49 -25.45 16.73
CA HIS A 341 -4.64 -24.83 17.39
C HIS A 341 -5.28 -23.75 16.51
N ILE A 342 -6.58 -23.55 16.71
CA ILE A 342 -7.36 -22.45 16.11
C ILE A 342 -8.02 -21.70 17.26
N ILE A 343 -7.79 -20.39 17.32
CA ILE A 343 -8.38 -19.52 18.34
C ILE A 343 -9.57 -18.82 17.71
N ILE A 344 -10.72 -18.94 18.36
CA ILE A 344 -11.98 -18.31 17.94
C ILE A 344 -12.37 -17.25 18.97
N SER A 345 -12.75 -16.11 18.47
CA SER A 345 -13.15 -14.95 19.27
C SER A 345 -14.58 -14.52 18.92
N GLY A 346 -15.43 -14.33 19.94
CA GLY A 346 -16.82 -13.92 19.77
C GLY A 346 -17.13 -12.61 20.49
N LYS A 347 -17.66 -11.63 19.76
CA LYS A 347 -17.89 -10.26 20.26
C LYS A 347 -18.85 -10.17 21.46
N LEU A 348 -19.68 -11.17 21.67
CA LEU A 348 -20.66 -11.21 22.79
C LEU A 348 -20.29 -12.24 23.88
N ASP A 349 -19.09 -12.81 23.81
CA ASP A 349 -18.53 -13.69 24.83
C ASP A 349 -17.41 -12.96 25.60
N SER A 350 -17.07 -13.45 26.79
CA SER A 350 -15.91 -12.99 27.53
C SER A 350 -14.70 -13.92 27.40
N HIS A 351 -14.84 -15.02 26.65
CA HIS A 351 -13.82 -16.06 26.49
C HIS A 351 -13.33 -16.14 25.03
N ALA A 352 -12.04 -16.31 24.87
CA ALA A 352 -11.47 -16.86 23.63
C ALA A 352 -11.57 -18.41 23.69
N TRP A 353 -12.00 -19.02 22.59
CA TRP A 353 -12.15 -20.47 22.47
C TRP A 353 -10.99 -21.04 21.66
N VAL A 354 -10.27 -21.98 22.24
CA VAL A 354 -9.11 -22.65 21.61
C VAL A 354 -9.53 -24.04 21.15
N TYR A 355 -9.49 -24.28 19.85
CA TYR A 355 -9.73 -25.60 19.28
C TYR A 355 -8.43 -26.33 19.00
N SER A 356 -8.45 -27.67 19.15
CA SER A 356 -7.32 -28.53 18.81
C SER A 356 -7.50 -29.13 17.42
N TRP A 357 -6.60 -28.80 16.50
CA TRP A 357 -6.61 -29.42 15.18
C TRP A 357 -6.53 -30.94 15.24
N LYS A 358 -5.68 -31.50 16.11
CA LYS A 358 -5.57 -32.95 16.29
C LYS A 358 -6.93 -33.57 16.62
N LYS A 359 -7.71 -32.97 17.51
CA LYS A 359 -9.04 -33.48 17.88
C LYS A 359 -10.05 -33.34 16.74
N ILE A 360 -10.03 -32.22 16.03
CA ILE A 360 -10.88 -31.97 14.86
C ILE A 360 -10.58 -33.02 13.78
N LYS A 361 -9.30 -33.21 13.43
CA LYS A 361 -8.87 -34.17 12.42
C LYS A 361 -9.26 -35.61 12.80
N GLN A 362 -9.07 -35.97 14.07
CA GLN A 362 -9.49 -37.30 14.56
C GLN A 362 -11.01 -37.48 14.44
N ALA A 363 -11.82 -36.46 14.74
CA ALA A 363 -13.28 -36.55 14.58
C ALA A 363 -13.68 -36.71 13.11
N ILE A 364 -13.03 -36.03 12.20
CA ILE A 364 -13.24 -36.16 10.75
C ILE A 364 -12.89 -37.58 10.30
N ASP A 365 -11.71 -38.09 10.65
CA ASP A 365 -11.20 -39.37 10.20
C ASP A 365 -12.05 -40.54 10.72
N SER A 366 -12.49 -40.45 11.99
CA SER A 366 -13.35 -41.46 12.60
C SER A 366 -14.85 -41.27 12.33
N LYS A 367 -15.22 -40.20 11.60
CA LYS A 367 -16.62 -39.80 11.35
C LYS A 367 -17.44 -39.61 12.63
N ASN A 368 -16.81 -39.11 13.68
CA ASN A 368 -17.46 -38.87 14.96
C ASN A 368 -18.14 -37.47 14.95
N PHE A 369 -19.39 -37.45 14.50
CA PHE A 369 -20.18 -36.22 14.36
C PHE A 369 -21.36 -36.22 15.35
N ALA A 370 -21.69 -35.02 15.83
CA ALA A 370 -22.82 -34.80 16.75
C ALA A 370 -24.18 -34.78 16.01
N GLY A 371 -24.15 -34.62 14.69
CA GLY A 371 -25.33 -34.49 13.85
C GLY A 371 -24.99 -33.81 12.53
N LYS A 372 -25.99 -33.19 11.95
CA LYS A 372 -25.87 -32.38 10.71
C LYS A 372 -26.70 -31.11 10.90
N ASP A 373 -26.33 -30.09 10.17
CA ASP A 373 -27.17 -28.90 10.05
C ASP A 373 -28.36 -29.11 9.08
N ASP A 374 -29.18 -28.10 8.89
CA ASP A 374 -30.35 -28.15 8.00
C ASP A 374 -29.98 -28.37 6.53
N TYR A 375 -28.71 -28.19 6.14
CA TYR A 375 -28.17 -28.40 4.80
C TYR A 375 -27.44 -29.74 4.64
N GLY A 376 -27.43 -30.55 5.69
CA GLY A 376 -26.84 -31.89 5.70
C GLY A 376 -25.33 -31.91 5.95
N ILE A 377 -24.73 -30.81 6.37
CA ILE A 377 -23.29 -30.71 6.66
C ILE A 377 -23.00 -31.31 8.03
N PRO A 378 -22.02 -32.23 8.16
CA PRO A 378 -21.68 -32.86 9.44
C PRO A 378 -21.17 -31.82 10.48
N ILE A 379 -21.67 -31.93 11.70
CA ILE A 379 -21.28 -31.09 12.84
C ILE A 379 -20.37 -31.87 13.78
N ILE A 380 -19.15 -31.36 14.02
CA ILE A 380 -18.26 -31.89 15.05
C ILE A 380 -18.69 -31.23 16.38
N ALA A 381 -18.93 -32.05 17.40
CA ALA A 381 -19.36 -31.51 18.70
C ALA A 381 -18.32 -30.56 19.28
N LEU A 382 -18.78 -29.44 19.86
CA LEU A 382 -17.91 -28.47 20.53
C LEU A 382 -16.93 -29.15 21.51
N LYS A 383 -17.43 -29.99 22.42
CA LYS A 383 -16.62 -30.73 23.40
C LYS A 383 -15.53 -31.61 22.78
N THR A 384 -15.72 -32.03 21.54
CA THR A 384 -14.74 -32.84 20.79
C THR A 384 -13.62 -31.96 20.24
N ALA A 385 -13.95 -30.79 19.68
CA ALA A 385 -12.98 -29.87 19.07
C ALA A 385 -12.22 -29.03 20.11
N LEU A 386 -12.92 -28.65 21.19
CA LEU A 386 -12.45 -27.70 22.19
C LEU A 386 -11.20 -28.20 22.93
N HIS A 387 -10.17 -27.36 23.01
CA HIS A 387 -9.03 -27.53 23.85
C HIS A 387 -9.25 -26.79 25.19
N LYS A 388 -9.55 -25.48 25.11
CA LYS A 388 -9.82 -24.62 26.27
C LYS A 388 -10.76 -23.46 25.92
N GLN A 389 -11.38 -22.92 26.96
CA GLN A 389 -11.99 -21.59 26.98
C GLN A 389 -11.22 -20.74 28.00
N VAL A 390 -10.82 -19.55 27.61
CA VAL A 390 -10.00 -18.66 28.44
C VAL A 390 -10.69 -17.32 28.56
N GLN A 391 -10.99 -16.91 29.78
CA GLN A 391 -11.59 -15.60 30.04
C GLN A 391 -10.54 -14.52 29.81
N VAL A 392 -10.76 -13.70 28.77
CA VAL A 392 -9.79 -12.69 28.29
C VAL A 392 -10.34 -11.24 28.38
N GLY A 393 -11.62 -11.08 28.63
CA GLY A 393 -12.36 -9.81 28.67
C GLY A 393 -13.58 -9.85 27.77
N LEU A 394 -14.48 -8.90 27.89
CA LEU A 394 -15.74 -8.87 27.14
C LEU A 394 -15.50 -8.40 25.69
N GLY A 395 -15.89 -9.24 24.76
CA GLY A 395 -15.82 -8.97 23.33
C GLY A 395 -14.45 -9.21 22.71
N PRO A 396 -13.83 -10.41 22.91
CA PRO A 396 -12.65 -10.78 22.12
C PRO A 396 -12.99 -10.79 20.65
N LEU A 397 -12.08 -10.19 19.82
CA LEU A 397 -12.38 -9.97 18.42
C LEU A 397 -11.35 -10.62 17.49
N HIS A 398 -10.07 -10.39 17.69
CA HIS A 398 -8.99 -10.90 16.84
C HIS A 398 -7.76 -11.24 17.67
N THR A 399 -7.04 -12.30 17.31
CA THR A 399 -5.87 -12.78 18.04
C THR A 399 -4.64 -12.80 17.14
N GLN A 400 -3.50 -12.34 17.67
CA GLN A 400 -2.20 -12.43 17.00
C GLN A 400 -1.17 -13.13 17.89
N TYR A 401 -0.20 -13.77 17.25
CA TYR A 401 0.78 -14.61 17.90
C TYR A 401 2.08 -13.85 18.23
N ASP A 402 2.77 -14.32 19.30
CA ASP A 402 4.08 -13.86 19.71
C ASP A 402 5.18 -14.82 19.22
N SER A 403 6.40 -14.36 19.15
CA SER A 403 7.59 -15.21 19.02
C SER A 403 7.78 -16.19 20.18
N LYS A 404 7.22 -15.87 21.35
CA LYS A 404 7.19 -16.75 22.52
C LYS A 404 6.10 -17.80 22.35
N ALA A 405 6.49 -19.06 22.37
CA ALA A 405 5.56 -20.18 22.22
C ALA A 405 4.35 -20.07 23.15
N CYS A 406 3.18 -20.36 22.64
CA CYS A 406 1.88 -20.29 23.31
C CYS A 406 1.43 -18.89 23.77
N THR A 407 2.21 -17.84 23.53
CA THR A 407 1.82 -16.47 23.90
C THR A 407 1.08 -15.81 22.76
N VAL A 408 -0.04 -15.19 23.07
CA VAL A 408 -0.89 -14.49 22.10
C VAL A 408 -1.45 -13.19 22.70
N TYR A 409 -1.89 -12.35 21.80
CA TYR A 409 -2.55 -11.08 22.11
C TYR A 409 -3.93 -11.06 21.45
N THR A 410 -4.95 -10.71 22.21
CA THR A 410 -6.32 -10.60 21.70
C THR A 410 -6.86 -9.20 21.94
N SER A 411 -7.44 -8.60 20.90
CA SER A 411 -8.18 -7.36 21.02
C SER A 411 -9.54 -7.61 21.69
N ILE A 412 -9.84 -6.82 22.70
CA ILE A 412 -11.08 -6.92 23.48
C ILE A 412 -11.94 -5.69 23.17
N TYR A 413 -12.88 -5.86 22.26
CA TYR A 413 -13.62 -4.76 21.63
C TYR A 413 -14.44 -3.94 22.62
N VAL A 414 -15.23 -4.60 23.48
CA VAL A 414 -16.13 -3.91 24.42
C VAL A 414 -15.35 -3.27 25.56
N ASP A 415 -14.39 -4.00 26.14
CA ASP A 415 -13.57 -3.51 27.25
C ASP A 415 -12.46 -2.54 26.79
N SER A 416 -12.29 -2.34 25.49
CA SER A 416 -11.26 -1.44 24.91
C SER A 416 -9.87 -1.69 25.45
N MET A 417 -9.41 -2.95 25.37
CA MET A 417 -8.10 -3.37 25.85
C MET A 417 -7.46 -4.42 24.94
N ILE A 418 -6.16 -4.64 25.13
CA ILE A 418 -5.44 -5.81 24.61
C ILE A 418 -5.14 -6.73 25.79
N THR A 419 -5.46 -8.01 25.63
CA THR A 419 -5.09 -9.06 26.61
C THR A 419 -3.98 -9.94 26.06
N LYS A 420 -2.85 -10.01 26.79
CA LYS A 420 -1.74 -10.95 26.57
C LYS A 420 -2.03 -12.21 27.40
N TRP A 421 -2.00 -13.38 26.79
CA TRP A 421 -2.31 -14.64 27.48
C TRP A 421 -1.62 -15.85 26.86
N ASP A 422 -1.56 -16.94 27.62
CA ASP A 422 -0.96 -18.23 27.24
C ASP A 422 -2.10 -19.21 26.91
N TYR A 423 -2.26 -19.56 25.61
CA TYR A 423 -3.36 -20.42 25.17
C TYR A 423 -3.14 -21.90 25.53
N CYS A 424 -1.89 -22.33 25.72
CA CYS A 424 -1.59 -23.69 26.16
C CYS A 424 -1.97 -23.91 27.65
N LYS A 425 -1.65 -22.94 28.50
CA LYS A 425 -1.99 -23.01 29.93
C LYS A 425 -3.39 -22.46 30.23
N GLY A 426 -3.92 -21.60 29.38
CA GLY A 426 -5.19 -20.91 29.64
C GLY A 426 -5.06 -19.83 30.70
N LYS A 427 -3.99 -19.03 30.67
CA LYS A 427 -3.69 -18.02 31.69
C LYS A 427 -3.49 -16.64 31.06
N VAL A 428 -4.19 -15.64 31.58
CA VAL A 428 -3.93 -14.22 31.26
C VAL A 428 -2.59 -13.83 31.93
N LEU A 429 -1.74 -13.16 31.14
CA LEU A 429 -0.38 -12.75 31.56
C LEU A 429 -0.33 -11.24 31.79
N ASP A 430 -1.00 -10.44 30.96
CA ASP A 430 -1.02 -8.99 31.07
C ASP A 430 -2.23 -8.40 30.34
N GLN A 431 -2.63 -7.18 30.69
CA GLN A 431 -3.70 -6.44 30.04
C GLN A 431 -3.33 -4.95 29.98
N ILE A 432 -3.64 -4.30 28.85
CA ILE A 432 -3.44 -2.87 28.69
C ILE A 432 -4.70 -2.23 28.08
N HIS A 433 -5.18 -1.17 28.73
CA HIS A 433 -6.25 -0.34 28.17
C HIS A 433 -5.72 0.53 27.04
N ILE A 434 -6.49 0.64 26.00
CA ILE A 434 -6.21 1.41 24.78
C ILE A 434 -7.41 2.29 24.45
N HIS A 435 -7.37 2.95 23.29
CA HIS A 435 -8.50 3.73 22.82
C HIS A 435 -9.69 2.86 22.43
N TYR A 436 -10.82 3.54 22.23
CA TYR A 436 -12.12 2.93 22.18
C TYR A 436 -12.32 1.96 21.02
N ASN A 437 -13.02 0.89 21.34
CA ASN A 437 -13.53 -0.08 20.38
C ASN A 437 -12.43 -0.59 19.44
N VAL A 438 -11.38 -1.16 20.06
CA VAL A 438 -10.32 -1.81 19.27
C VAL A 438 -10.92 -2.92 18.42
N GLY A 439 -10.78 -2.78 17.11
CA GLY A 439 -11.18 -3.82 16.18
C GLY A 439 -10.13 -4.92 16.12
N HIS A 440 -9.27 -4.80 15.15
CA HIS A 440 -8.13 -5.71 14.99
C HIS A 440 -6.90 -5.24 15.76
N LEU A 441 -5.93 -6.11 15.77
CA LEU A 441 -4.55 -5.83 16.18
C LEU A 441 -3.61 -6.55 15.22
N MET A 442 -2.38 -6.14 15.16
CA MET A 442 -1.32 -6.88 14.47
C MET A 442 -0.07 -6.93 15.32
N THR A 443 0.63 -8.05 15.30
CA THR A 443 2.02 -8.16 15.71
C THR A 443 2.93 -8.14 14.47
N MET A 444 4.20 -7.92 14.68
CA MET A 444 5.15 -7.93 13.56
C MET A 444 5.26 -9.35 13.01
N GLU A 445 5.03 -9.51 11.71
CA GLU A 445 4.96 -10.81 11.02
C GLU A 445 3.94 -11.80 11.64
N GLY A 446 2.86 -11.26 12.23
CA GLY A 446 1.96 -11.97 13.14
C GLY A 446 1.19 -13.14 12.55
N ASP A 447 0.84 -13.11 11.25
CA ASP A 447 0.13 -14.19 10.57
C ASP A 447 1.10 -15.23 9.95
N SER A 448 2.43 -15.01 10.05
CA SER A 448 3.43 -15.97 9.57
C SER A 448 3.65 -17.11 10.55
N VAL A 449 4.46 -18.10 10.16
CA VAL A 449 4.89 -19.18 11.08
C VAL A 449 5.99 -18.74 12.04
N SER A 450 6.56 -17.55 11.90
CA SER A 450 7.61 -16.97 12.73
C SER A 450 7.29 -15.53 13.14
N PRO A 451 6.22 -15.29 13.92
CA PRO A 451 5.88 -13.95 14.38
C PRO A 451 7.01 -13.35 15.22
N ASP A 452 7.18 -12.02 15.14
CA ASP A 452 8.19 -11.28 15.89
C ASP A 452 7.58 -10.62 17.12
N GLY A 453 8.17 -10.86 18.30
CA GLY A 453 7.66 -10.42 19.61
C GLY A 453 8.09 -9.03 20.04
N LYS A 454 8.32 -8.06 19.12
CA LYS A 454 8.81 -6.72 19.47
C LYS A 454 7.70 -5.70 19.67
N TYR A 455 6.80 -5.60 18.70
CA TYR A 455 5.76 -4.59 18.68
C TYR A 455 4.39 -5.20 18.36
N LEU A 456 3.37 -4.52 18.86
CA LEU A 456 1.98 -4.74 18.53
C LEU A 456 1.35 -3.39 18.17
N VAL A 457 0.46 -3.37 17.19
CA VAL A 457 -0.36 -2.20 16.88
C VAL A 457 -1.82 -2.53 17.13
N ALA A 458 -2.47 -1.75 17.98
CA ALA A 458 -3.91 -1.80 18.21
C ALA A 458 -4.62 -0.88 17.21
N LEU A 459 -5.62 -1.40 16.48
CA LEU A 459 -6.36 -0.70 15.45
C LEU A 459 -7.72 -0.26 16.02
N ASN A 460 -7.73 0.95 16.58
CA ASN A 460 -8.90 1.48 17.27
C ASN A 460 -9.90 2.08 16.28
N LYS A 461 -11.16 1.72 16.45
CA LYS A 461 -12.27 2.17 15.59
C LYS A 461 -12.76 3.56 15.97
N LEU A 462 -12.63 3.95 17.24
CA LEU A 462 -13.03 5.24 17.78
C LEU A 462 -11.90 5.85 18.62
N ALA A 463 -11.72 7.16 18.50
CA ALA A 463 -10.79 7.93 19.32
C ALA A 463 -11.37 9.34 19.58
N ILE A 464 -12.64 9.38 19.93
CA ILE A 464 -13.49 10.58 19.85
C ILE A 464 -13.06 11.72 20.75
N ASP A 465 -12.54 11.44 21.92
CA ASP A 465 -12.19 12.43 22.92
C ASP A 465 -10.78 12.95 22.83
N ARG A 466 -9.88 12.23 22.14
CA ARG A 466 -8.48 12.60 22.02
C ARG A 466 -8.21 13.62 20.91
N PHE A 467 -8.92 13.50 19.79
CA PHE A 467 -8.67 14.29 18.59
C PHE A 467 -9.84 15.23 18.22
N ASN A 468 -10.67 15.58 19.17
CA ASN A 468 -11.82 16.48 19.00
C ASN A 468 -11.52 17.79 18.23
N PRO A 469 -10.35 18.45 18.40
CA PRO A 469 -10.08 19.70 17.69
C PRO A 469 -10.03 19.58 16.18
N VAL A 470 -9.92 18.39 15.61
CA VAL A 470 -9.85 18.20 14.14
C VAL A 470 -11.21 18.22 13.45
N GLY A 471 -12.31 18.33 14.20
CA GLY A 471 -13.65 18.49 13.63
C GLY A 471 -14.68 17.49 14.14
N PRO A 472 -15.89 17.48 13.54
CA PRO A 472 -17.00 16.62 13.99
C PRO A 472 -16.82 15.13 13.65
N LEU A 473 -15.94 14.81 12.70
CA LEU A 473 -15.54 13.44 12.40
C LEU A 473 -14.38 13.03 13.30
N HIS A 474 -14.57 11.94 14.00
CA HIS A 474 -13.59 11.44 14.95
C HIS A 474 -12.56 10.57 14.20
N PRO A 475 -11.30 10.97 14.13
CA PRO A 475 -10.29 10.16 13.49
C PRO A 475 -10.11 8.86 14.25
N GLN A 476 -10.00 7.77 13.52
CA GLN A 476 -9.54 6.51 14.04
C GLN A 476 -8.05 6.61 14.32
N ASN A 477 -7.52 5.74 15.16
CA ASN A 477 -6.09 5.76 15.44
C ASN A 477 -5.48 4.37 15.56
N HIS A 478 -4.20 4.31 15.30
CA HIS A 478 -3.37 3.15 15.60
C HIS A 478 -2.48 3.45 16.80
N GLN A 479 -2.47 2.56 17.78
CA GLN A 479 -1.61 2.68 18.95
C GLN A 479 -0.50 1.64 18.90
N LEU A 480 0.75 2.13 18.95
CA LEU A 480 1.94 1.26 19.01
C LEU A 480 2.21 0.86 20.45
N ILE A 481 2.40 -0.43 20.65
CA ILE A 481 2.66 -1.06 21.95
C ILE A 481 3.95 -1.87 21.87
N ASP A 482 4.86 -1.65 22.81
CA ASP A 482 6.05 -2.50 23.02
C ASP A 482 5.63 -3.77 23.77
N ILE A 483 5.90 -4.93 23.17
CA ILE A 483 5.59 -6.25 23.73
C ILE A 483 6.83 -7.09 24.01
N SER A 484 8.02 -6.52 23.85
CA SER A 484 9.30 -7.21 24.05
C SER A 484 9.54 -7.65 25.51
N GLY A 485 8.92 -6.92 26.46
CA GLY A 485 9.00 -7.21 27.88
C GLY A 485 7.90 -8.16 28.40
N ASP A 486 7.88 -8.35 29.70
CA ASP A 486 6.81 -9.10 30.36
C ASP A 486 5.50 -8.31 30.36
N LYS A 487 5.59 -6.98 30.51
CA LYS A 487 4.47 -6.05 30.46
C LYS A 487 4.40 -5.34 29.11
N MET A 488 3.19 -5.05 28.69
CA MET A 488 2.91 -4.24 27.51
C MET A 488 3.06 -2.76 27.84
N GLU A 489 3.71 -1.99 26.97
CA GLU A 489 3.93 -0.55 27.15
C GLU A 489 3.42 0.23 25.92
N LEU A 490 2.49 1.18 26.12
CA LEU A 490 2.02 2.08 25.07
C LEU A 490 3.14 3.08 24.73
N LEU A 491 3.49 3.16 23.45
CA LEU A 491 4.56 4.03 22.94
C LEU A 491 4.06 5.23 22.15
N TYR A 492 3.02 5.05 21.32
CA TYR A 492 2.64 6.09 20.34
C TYR A 492 1.16 6.00 19.96
N ASP A 493 0.57 7.16 19.68
CA ASP A 493 -0.75 7.33 19.08
C ASP A 493 -0.62 7.92 17.68
N MET A 494 -1.14 7.27 16.66
CA MET A 494 -1.18 7.76 15.29
C MET A 494 -2.64 7.95 14.84
N PRO A 495 -3.16 9.18 14.77
CA PRO A 495 -4.48 9.41 14.20
C PRO A 495 -4.47 9.11 12.70
N LEU A 496 -5.54 8.47 12.21
CA LEU A 496 -5.74 8.15 10.81
C LEU A 496 -7.00 8.84 10.29
N PRO A 497 -6.86 9.92 9.52
CA PRO A 497 -8.02 10.72 9.06
C PRO A 497 -8.69 10.10 7.83
N LEU A 498 -8.72 8.77 7.73
CA LEU A 498 -9.39 8.01 6.67
C LEU A 498 -10.52 7.19 7.24
N GLY A 499 -11.51 6.89 6.41
CA GLY A 499 -12.68 6.14 6.82
C GLY A 499 -12.36 4.69 7.12
N GLU A 500 -12.53 4.26 8.34
CA GLU A 500 -12.50 2.89 8.86
C GLU A 500 -11.29 2.02 8.43
N PRO A 501 -10.05 2.40 8.75
CA PRO A 501 -8.93 1.47 8.68
C PRO A 501 -9.26 0.23 9.52
N HIS A 502 -9.26 -0.96 8.90
CA HIS A 502 -9.84 -2.14 9.53
C HIS A 502 -8.79 -3.11 10.04
N TYR A 503 -7.90 -3.55 9.15
CA TYR A 503 -6.85 -4.52 9.45
C TYR A 503 -5.50 -4.05 8.92
N SER A 504 -4.43 -4.57 9.50
CA SER A 504 -3.05 -4.28 9.10
C SER A 504 -2.19 -5.52 9.23
N VAL A 505 -1.18 -5.61 8.38
CA VAL A 505 -0.10 -6.60 8.46
C VAL A 505 1.24 -5.89 8.41
N ALA A 506 2.26 -6.41 9.08
CA ALA A 506 3.58 -5.80 9.12
C ALA A 506 4.67 -6.81 8.76
N ILE A 507 5.66 -6.36 7.99
CA ILE A 507 6.77 -7.15 7.50
C ILE A 507 8.10 -6.47 7.84
N LYS A 508 9.16 -7.23 8.09
CA LYS A 508 10.52 -6.69 8.19
C LYS A 508 10.90 -5.95 6.92
N ALA A 509 11.36 -4.72 7.06
CA ALA A 509 11.64 -3.85 5.92
C ALA A 509 12.73 -4.41 4.98
N ASP A 510 13.66 -5.23 5.50
CA ASP A 510 14.72 -5.88 4.72
C ASP A 510 14.23 -7.02 3.82
N LYS A 511 13.05 -7.58 4.09
CA LYS A 511 12.40 -8.56 3.20
C LYS A 511 11.84 -7.92 1.94
N LEU A 512 11.48 -6.65 2.00
CA LEU A 512 11.02 -5.90 0.85
C LEU A 512 12.21 -5.54 -0.04
N LYS A 513 12.05 -5.70 -1.33
CA LYS A 513 13.05 -5.37 -2.36
C LYS A 513 12.45 -4.34 -3.33
N PRO A 514 11.96 -3.20 -2.83
CA PRO A 514 11.44 -2.17 -3.70
C PRO A 514 12.59 -1.46 -4.39
N GLY A 515 12.22 -0.75 -5.39
CA GLY A 515 13.14 0.13 -6.00
C GLY A 515 13.90 -0.53 -7.07
N VAL A 516 13.70 -0.07 -8.18
CA VAL A 516 14.39 -0.55 -9.29
C VAL A 516 14.49 0.50 -10.31
N ARG A 517 15.69 0.60 -10.81
CA ARG A 517 16.01 1.42 -11.94
C ARG A 517 15.34 0.86 -13.17
N TYR A 518 14.33 1.51 -13.66
CA TYR A 518 13.67 1.12 -14.89
C TYR A 518 14.52 1.51 -16.09
N LYS A 519 14.69 0.57 -17.00
CA LYS A 519 15.25 0.88 -18.32
C LYS A 519 14.25 1.73 -19.09
N SER A 520 14.73 2.67 -19.91
CA SER A 520 13.87 3.49 -20.77
C SER A 520 12.86 2.64 -21.56
N GLY A 521 11.59 2.97 -21.47
CA GLY A 521 10.49 2.26 -22.09
C GLY A 521 10.04 0.98 -21.37
N TRP A 522 10.52 0.73 -20.17
CA TRP A 522 9.98 -0.31 -19.31
C TRP A 522 8.62 0.11 -18.77
N ASN A 523 7.67 -0.79 -18.81
CA ASN A 523 6.38 -0.61 -18.18
C ASN A 523 6.24 -1.57 -17.00
N SER A 524 6.37 -1.07 -15.79
CA SER A 524 6.34 -1.87 -14.58
C SER A 524 4.97 -2.45 -14.26
N ARG A 525 3.88 -1.80 -14.73
CA ARG A 525 2.52 -2.29 -14.46
C ARG A 525 2.17 -3.56 -15.23
N THR A 526 2.81 -3.76 -16.38
CA THR A 526 2.58 -4.94 -17.21
C THR A 526 3.74 -5.93 -17.20
N ASP A 527 4.79 -5.65 -16.43
CA ASP A 527 6.05 -6.42 -16.41
C ASP A 527 6.66 -6.62 -17.80
N SER A 528 6.33 -5.71 -18.72
CA SER A 528 6.78 -5.77 -20.10
C SER A 528 7.33 -4.44 -20.56
N ARG A 529 8.17 -4.49 -21.59
CA ARG A 529 8.63 -3.28 -22.26
C ARG A 529 7.46 -2.64 -23.00
N SER A 530 7.19 -1.36 -22.72
CA SER A 530 6.14 -0.65 -23.43
C SER A 530 6.45 -0.62 -24.94
N LYS A 531 5.46 -1.02 -25.75
CA LYS A 531 5.50 -0.91 -27.20
C LYS A 531 5.40 0.54 -27.70
N TYR A 532 5.00 1.44 -26.81
CA TYR A 532 4.80 2.86 -27.11
C TYR A 532 5.98 3.74 -26.71
N LYS A 533 7.05 3.17 -26.18
CA LYS A 533 8.23 3.92 -25.77
C LYS A 533 8.76 4.82 -26.89
N THR A 534 9.17 6.00 -26.52
CA THR A 534 9.76 6.98 -27.43
C THR A 534 11.11 7.47 -26.90
N ARG A 535 11.92 8.03 -27.76
CA ARG A 535 13.23 8.61 -27.45
C ARG A 535 13.26 10.04 -27.98
N ALA A 536 14.10 10.88 -27.37
CA ALA A 536 14.36 12.22 -27.86
C ALA A 536 14.72 12.22 -29.36
N GLY A 537 14.09 13.10 -30.10
CA GLY A 537 14.21 13.21 -31.57
C GLY A 537 13.48 12.11 -32.37
N ARG A 538 12.62 11.33 -31.72
CA ARG A 538 11.76 10.30 -32.34
C ARG A 538 10.29 10.49 -32.02
N GLU A 539 9.94 11.60 -31.42
CA GLU A 539 8.57 11.99 -31.13
C GLU A 539 7.78 12.16 -32.44
N LYS A 540 6.52 11.79 -32.42
CA LYS A 540 5.66 11.85 -33.61
C LYS A 540 4.19 11.77 -33.26
N ILE A 541 3.36 12.30 -34.17
CA ILE A 541 1.92 12.13 -34.15
C ILE A 541 1.54 11.28 -35.35
N VAL A 542 0.81 10.18 -35.13
CA VAL A 542 0.43 9.23 -36.18
C VAL A 542 -1.06 8.91 -36.09
N ARG A 543 -1.78 9.03 -37.16
CA ARG A 543 -3.18 8.56 -37.27
C ARG A 543 -3.19 7.14 -37.78
N LYS A 544 -3.69 6.22 -36.96
CA LYS A 544 -3.74 4.80 -37.30
C LYS A 544 -4.95 4.15 -36.63
N ASP A 545 -5.63 3.28 -37.36
CA ASP A 545 -6.78 2.49 -36.87
C ASP A 545 -7.88 3.35 -36.18
N GLY A 546 -8.12 4.57 -36.70
CA GLY A 546 -9.11 5.51 -36.16
C GLY A 546 -8.68 6.26 -34.91
N VAL A 547 -7.42 6.13 -34.50
CA VAL A 547 -6.84 6.76 -33.31
C VAL A 547 -5.67 7.66 -33.69
N VAL A 548 -5.58 8.83 -33.06
CA VAL A 548 -4.43 9.72 -33.16
C VAL A 548 -3.44 9.32 -32.03
N HIS A 549 -2.36 8.67 -32.39
CA HIS A 549 -1.30 8.31 -31.47
C HIS A 549 -0.25 9.41 -31.38
N VAL A 550 -0.05 9.94 -30.19
CA VAL A 550 0.98 10.93 -29.89
C VAL A 550 2.10 10.22 -29.12
N TYR A 551 3.24 10.06 -29.75
CA TYR A 551 4.44 9.51 -29.13
C TYR A 551 5.32 10.66 -28.68
N GLY A 552 5.40 10.88 -27.38
CA GLY A 552 6.11 12.00 -26.79
C GLY A 552 7.11 11.59 -25.72
N THR A 553 7.87 12.56 -25.29
CA THR A 553 8.88 12.40 -24.21
C THR A 553 8.70 13.49 -23.17
N VAL A 554 9.04 13.16 -21.92
CA VAL A 554 9.17 14.10 -20.82
C VAL A 554 10.57 14.02 -20.23
N ILE A 555 11.14 15.16 -19.96
CA ILE A 555 12.43 15.34 -19.30
C ILE A 555 12.38 16.70 -18.62
N ARG A 556 13.19 16.96 -17.58
CA ARG A 556 13.14 18.22 -16.86
C ARG A 556 13.02 19.41 -17.78
N SER A 557 11.96 20.16 -17.49
CA SER A 557 11.43 21.36 -18.06
C SER A 557 10.80 21.22 -19.44
N HIS A 558 10.73 20.04 -20.02
CA HIS A 558 10.18 19.86 -21.36
C HIS A 558 9.22 18.69 -21.48
N ILE A 559 8.12 18.94 -22.19
CA ILE A 559 7.22 17.93 -22.74
C ILE A 559 7.31 18.05 -24.26
N THR A 560 7.63 16.98 -24.95
CA THR A 560 7.71 16.98 -26.40
C THR A 560 6.72 15.96 -26.98
N PRO A 561 5.87 16.32 -27.94
CA PRO A 561 5.75 17.64 -28.61
C PRO A 561 5.10 18.68 -27.69
N GLU A 562 5.42 19.95 -27.88
CA GLU A 562 4.80 21.09 -27.17
C GLU A 562 3.43 21.47 -27.75
N ILE A 563 3.13 21.02 -28.97
CA ILE A 563 1.87 21.25 -29.64
C ILE A 563 1.33 19.95 -30.20
N ILE A 564 0.13 19.58 -29.76
CA ILE A 564 -0.62 18.43 -30.26
C ILE A 564 -1.85 18.97 -30.97
N GLN A 565 -1.99 18.69 -32.27
CA GLN A 565 -3.17 19.12 -33.05
C GLN A 565 -4.00 17.93 -33.50
N VAL A 566 -5.27 17.93 -33.14
CA VAL A 566 -6.28 16.92 -33.49
C VAL A 566 -7.56 17.57 -33.96
N GLU A 567 -8.48 16.81 -34.56
CA GLU A 567 -9.78 17.26 -34.96
C GLU A 567 -10.86 16.85 -33.96
N GLU A 568 -11.88 17.68 -33.80
CA GLU A 568 -13.03 17.38 -32.94
C GLU A 568 -13.67 16.04 -33.30
N GLY A 569 -13.85 15.19 -32.28
CA GLY A 569 -14.39 13.83 -32.41
C GLY A 569 -13.34 12.75 -32.64
N GLU A 570 -12.06 13.09 -32.82
CA GLU A 570 -10.98 12.09 -32.89
C GLU A 570 -10.75 11.44 -31.50
N THR A 571 -10.43 10.16 -31.52
CA THR A 571 -9.88 9.47 -30.33
C THR A 571 -8.39 9.71 -30.31
N VAL A 572 -7.88 10.21 -29.20
CA VAL A 572 -6.47 10.54 -28.99
C VAL A 572 -5.87 9.60 -27.97
N SER A 573 -4.71 9.02 -28.26
CA SER A 573 -3.93 8.20 -27.34
C SER A 573 -2.55 8.82 -27.20
N ILE A 574 -2.28 9.43 -26.05
CA ILE A 574 -1.00 10.07 -25.73
C ILE A 574 -0.12 9.04 -25.01
N HIS A 575 1.11 8.87 -25.49
CA HIS A 575 2.13 7.98 -24.94
C HIS A 575 3.36 8.80 -24.59
N LEU A 576 3.63 9.01 -23.30
CA LEU A 576 4.77 9.79 -22.84
C LEU A 576 5.80 8.91 -22.17
N THR A 577 7.05 9.01 -22.60
CA THR A 577 8.20 8.31 -22.02
C THR A 577 9.03 9.29 -21.20
N ASN A 578 9.22 9.00 -19.92
CA ASN A 578 10.13 9.76 -19.07
C ASN A 578 11.57 9.34 -19.35
N LEU A 579 12.39 10.30 -19.78
CA LEU A 579 13.78 10.08 -20.14
C LEU A 579 14.75 10.25 -18.96
N GLU A 580 14.24 10.61 -17.78
CA GLU A 580 15.05 10.72 -16.59
C GLU A 580 15.64 9.37 -16.16
N ARG A 581 16.77 9.43 -15.47
CA ARG A 581 17.48 8.24 -15.00
C ARG A 581 17.58 8.19 -13.48
N ALA A 582 17.32 9.31 -12.81
CA ALA A 582 17.27 9.37 -11.37
C ALA A 582 15.96 8.75 -10.86
N GLU A 583 16.01 7.96 -9.81
CA GLU A 583 14.87 7.16 -9.32
C GLU A 583 13.67 7.99 -8.86
N ASP A 584 13.89 9.22 -8.48
CA ASP A 584 12.87 10.11 -7.90
C ASP A 584 12.47 11.28 -8.80
N GLU A 585 12.85 11.26 -10.07
CA GLU A 585 12.51 12.31 -11.03
C GLU A 585 11.23 11.98 -11.81
N THR A 586 10.13 11.85 -11.10
CA THR A 586 8.81 11.65 -11.67
C THR A 586 8.31 12.93 -12.33
N HIS A 587 7.66 12.80 -13.49
CA HIS A 587 6.92 13.86 -14.14
C HIS A 587 5.44 13.53 -14.15
N GLY A 588 4.62 14.54 -13.94
CA GLY A 588 3.19 14.45 -14.18
C GLY A 588 2.82 14.94 -15.58
N PHE A 589 1.61 14.63 -16.00
CA PHE A 589 1.04 15.20 -17.23
C PHE A 589 -0.47 15.28 -17.08
N ALA A 590 -1.02 16.47 -17.16
CA ALA A 590 -2.47 16.68 -17.17
C ALA A 590 -2.87 17.63 -18.31
N VAL A 591 -4.02 17.37 -18.89
CA VAL A 591 -4.64 18.22 -19.93
C VAL A 591 -5.84 18.94 -19.31
N PHE A 592 -5.88 20.26 -19.44
CA PHE A 592 -6.99 21.05 -18.92
C PHE A 592 -8.33 20.62 -19.54
N ASN A 593 -9.37 20.55 -18.71
CA ASN A 593 -10.73 20.13 -19.04
C ASN A 593 -10.88 18.69 -19.58
N GLU A 594 -9.79 17.95 -19.68
CA GLU A 594 -9.81 16.53 -20.02
C GLU A 594 -9.53 15.69 -18.78
N ASN A 595 -10.14 14.53 -18.67
CA ASN A 595 -9.89 13.61 -17.56
C ASN A 595 -8.62 12.78 -17.79
N VAL A 596 -7.51 13.50 -18.02
CA VAL A 596 -6.18 12.93 -18.27
C VAL A 596 -5.23 13.37 -17.18
N GLN A 597 -4.69 12.40 -16.47
CA GLN A 597 -3.64 12.59 -15.47
C GLN A 597 -2.68 11.40 -15.55
N LEU A 598 -1.41 11.67 -15.80
CA LEU A 598 -0.36 10.66 -15.81
C LEU A 598 0.65 10.97 -14.72
N SER A 599 1.11 9.93 -14.04
CA SER A 599 2.33 9.94 -13.24
C SER A 599 3.36 9.08 -13.98
N ILE A 600 4.46 9.69 -14.39
CA ILE A 600 5.42 9.08 -15.32
C ILE A 600 6.75 8.99 -14.60
N GLU A 601 7.01 7.84 -13.98
CA GLU A 601 8.27 7.59 -13.28
C GLU A 601 9.46 7.46 -14.25
N PRO A 602 10.68 7.67 -13.77
CA PRO A 602 11.89 7.58 -14.58
C PRO A 602 11.96 6.29 -15.40
N GLY A 603 12.16 6.42 -16.71
CA GLY A 603 12.29 5.31 -17.64
C GLY A 603 11.00 4.59 -18.02
N LYS A 604 9.85 4.94 -17.41
CA LYS A 604 8.52 4.42 -17.77
C LYS A 604 7.93 5.16 -18.97
N THR A 605 6.93 4.51 -19.56
CA THR A 605 6.03 5.11 -20.58
C THR A 605 4.61 4.95 -20.07
N ALA A 606 3.92 6.05 -19.83
CA ALA A 606 2.51 6.06 -19.48
C ALA A 606 1.64 6.50 -20.67
N SER A 607 0.41 6.02 -20.71
CA SER A 607 -0.51 6.28 -21.83
C SER A 607 -1.89 6.67 -21.32
N ALA A 608 -2.50 7.68 -21.96
CA ALA A 608 -3.89 8.02 -21.73
C ALA A 608 -4.63 8.11 -23.05
N THR A 609 -5.81 7.47 -23.11
CA THR A 609 -6.70 7.51 -24.26
C THR A 609 -8.00 8.22 -23.87
N PHE A 610 -8.39 9.20 -24.68
CA PHE A 610 -9.59 9.98 -24.49
C PHE A 610 -10.18 10.40 -25.84
N LYS A 611 -11.40 10.94 -25.83
CA LYS A 611 -12.05 11.47 -27.01
C LYS A 611 -11.99 13.00 -26.96
N ALA A 612 -11.41 13.61 -27.98
CA ALA A 612 -11.39 15.07 -28.15
C ALA A 612 -12.77 15.52 -28.66
N ASP A 613 -13.75 15.64 -27.78
CA ASP A 613 -15.15 15.82 -28.12
C ASP A 613 -15.58 17.30 -28.25
N LYS A 614 -14.71 18.25 -27.96
CA LYS A 614 -14.97 19.68 -27.99
C LYS A 614 -13.82 20.44 -28.63
N ALA A 615 -14.11 21.21 -29.67
CA ALA A 615 -13.13 22.10 -30.27
C ALA A 615 -12.66 23.17 -29.26
N GLY A 616 -11.36 23.43 -29.24
CA GLY A 616 -10.77 24.39 -28.30
C GLY A 616 -9.24 24.32 -28.25
N VAL A 617 -8.68 25.15 -27.35
CA VAL A 617 -7.25 25.15 -27.02
C VAL A 617 -7.11 24.76 -25.56
N PHE A 618 -6.48 23.62 -25.32
CA PHE A 618 -6.34 23.03 -23.99
C PHE A 618 -4.86 22.98 -23.62
N PRO A 619 -4.40 23.83 -22.67
CA PRO A 619 -3.05 23.68 -22.12
C PRO A 619 -2.87 22.32 -21.49
N TYR A 620 -1.66 21.78 -21.56
CA TYR A 620 -1.21 20.67 -20.73
C TYR A 620 0.10 21.02 -20.03
N TYR A 621 0.37 20.39 -18.91
CA TYR A 621 1.47 20.77 -18.04
C TYR A 621 1.96 19.59 -17.20
N CYS A 622 3.15 19.74 -16.61
CA CYS A 622 3.66 18.83 -15.62
C CYS A 622 2.99 19.10 -14.26
N THR A 623 2.45 18.08 -13.62
CA THR A 623 1.78 18.19 -12.31
C THR A 623 2.71 17.96 -11.13
N GLU A 624 3.94 17.44 -11.39
CA GLU A 624 4.95 17.17 -10.36
C GLU A 624 5.99 18.28 -10.33
N PHE A 625 6.30 18.82 -9.15
CA PHE A 625 7.32 19.87 -9.01
C PHE A 625 8.73 19.29 -9.22
N CYS A 626 9.10 19.12 -10.48
CA CYS A 626 10.26 18.36 -10.93
C CYS A 626 11.55 19.18 -11.07
N SER A 627 11.49 20.51 -11.15
CA SER A 627 12.66 21.38 -11.35
C SER A 627 12.36 22.84 -11.05
N ALA A 628 13.39 23.69 -11.05
CA ALA A 628 13.23 25.14 -10.93
C ALA A 628 12.43 25.77 -12.09
N LEU A 629 12.41 25.11 -13.24
CA LEU A 629 11.64 25.52 -14.45
C LEU A 629 10.39 24.66 -14.63
N HIS A 630 9.83 24.17 -13.53
CA HIS A 630 8.62 23.32 -13.56
C HIS A 630 7.44 24.02 -14.26
N LEU A 631 7.25 25.31 -14.05
CA LEU A 631 6.14 26.07 -14.63
C LEU A 631 6.26 26.27 -16.16
N GLU A 632 7.46 26.18 -16.70
CA GLU A 632 7.71 26.22 -18.14
C GLU A 632 7.49 24.88 -18.83
N MET A 633 7.28 23.80 -18.05
CA MET A 633 7.03 22.47 -18.56
C MET A 633 5.56 22.30 -18.96
N GLN A 634 5.19 22.87 -20.10
CA GLN A 634 3.83 22.96 -20.61
C GLN A 634 3.75 22.80 -22.13
N GLY A 635 2.54 22.71 -22.66
CA GLY A 635 2.24 22.69 -24.09
C GLY A 635 0.74 22.85 -24.35
N TYR A 636 0.32 22.65 -25.59
CA TYR A 636 -1.06 22.88 -26.00
C TYR A 636 -1.62 21.73 -26.84
N LEU A 637 -2.79 21.23 -26.43
CA LEU A 637 -3.65 20.41 -27.27
C LEU A 637 -4.60 21.33 -27.99
N LEU A 638 -4.48 21.38 -29.32
CA LEU A 638 -5.36 22.12 -30.23
C LEU A 638 -6.39 21.15 -30.82
N VAL A 639 -7.62 21.24 -30.37
CA VAL A 639 -8.74 20.49 -30.92
C VAL A 639 -9.43 21.41 -31.95
N THR A 640 -9.18 21.17 -33.23
CA THR A 640 -9.75 21.98 -34.29
C THR A 640 -11.17 21.54 -34.60
N PRO A 641 -12.09 22.46 -34.97
CA PRO A 641 -13.39 22.08 -35.50
C PRO A 641 -13.25 21.17 -36.73
N LYS A 642 -14.22 20.29 -36.97
CA LYS A 642 -14.22 19.42 -38.14
C LYS A 642 -14.05 20.19 -39.44
N GLY A 643 -13.12 19.77 -40.27
CA GLY A 643 -12.84 20.40 -41.57
C GLY A 643 -12.09 21.74 -41.45
N TYR A 644 -11.56 22.09 -40.29
CA TYR A 644 -10.74 23.27 -40.11
C TYR A 644 -9.51 23.22 -41.01
N LYS A 645 -9.36 24.23 -41.85
CA LYS A 645 -8.16 24.43 -42.67
C LYS A 645 -7.33 25.54 -42.04
N ALA A 646 -6.15 25.18 -41.52
CA ALA A 646 -5.24 26.19 -41.00
C ALA A 646 -4.97 27.26 -42.06
N LYS A 647 -5.14 28.55 -41.73
CA LYS A 647 -4.55 29.62 -42.51
C LYS A 647 -3.05 29.40 -42.51
N ALA A 648 -2.45 29.36 -43.72
CA ALA A 648 -0.99 29.18 -43.86
C ALA A 648 -0.26 30.38 -43.23
N GLY A 649 -0.11 30.32 -41.89
CA GLY A 649 0.80 31.15 -41.12
C GLY A 649 1.95 30.24 -40.71
N LYS A 650 3.15 30.60 -41.08
CA LYS A 650 4.33 29.98 -40.49
C LYS A 650 4.28 30.26 -38.98
N MET A 651 4.03 29.26 -38.17
CA MET A 651 4.50 29.30 -36.76
C MET A 651 6.03 29.35 -36.86
N GLU A 652 6.62 30.40 -36.32
CA GLU A 652 8.06 30.39 -36.11
C GLU A 652 8.35 29.19 -35.20
N GLU A 653 9.12 28.26 -35.70
CA GLU A 653 9.72 27.21 -34.85
C GLU A 653 10.46 27.94 -33.74
N GLY A 654 10.22 27.59 -32.49
CA GLY A 654 10.96 28.11 -31.36
C GLY A 654 12.46 28.05 -31.69
N GLN A 655 13.19 29.09 -31.33
CA GLN A 655 14.61 29.20 -31.65
C GLN A 655 15.36 27.99 -31.13
N ALA A 656 15.81 27.12 -32.02
CA ALA A 656 16.57 25.96 -31.66
C ALA A 656 17.83 26.35 -30.90
N TYR A 657 18.18 25.59 -29.88
CA TYR A 657 19.42 25.86 -29.15
C TYR A 657 20.62 25.91 -30.08
N SER A 658 21.41 26.97 -29.91
CA SER A 658 22.63 27.20 -30.69
C SER A 658 23.86 26.52 -30.04
N LYS A 659 24.97 26.51 -30.76
CA LYS A 659 26.26 26.12 -30.16
C LYS A 659 26.61 26.95 -28.94
N ALA A 660 26.27 28.25 -28.95
CA ALA A 660 26.55 29.13 -27.81
C ALA A 660 25.76 28.75 -26.55
N ASP A 661 24.51 28.29 -26.71
CA ASP A 661 23.69 27.79 -25.59
C ASP A 661 24.28 26.50 -25.01
N TYR A 662 24.72 25.58 -25.87
CA TYR A 662 25.42 24.39 -25.44
C TYR A 662 26.72 24.72 -24.68
N ASP A 663 27.57 25.60 -25.23
CA ASP A 663 28.84 26.00 -24.61
C ASP A 663 28.60 26.70 -23.25
N LYS A 664 27.54 27.49 -23.13
CA LYS A 664 27.11 28.12 -21.85
C LYS A 664 26.71 27.07 -20.82
N GLN A 665 25.91 26.07 -21.23
CA GLN A 665 25.50 24.98 -20.35
C GLN A 665 26.68 24.12 -19.90
N VAL A 666 27.61 23.81 -20.79
CA VAL A 666 28.85 23.09 -20.46
C VAL A 666 29.68 23.83 -19.42
N LYS A 667 29.77 25.17 -19.51
CA LYS A 667 30.45 25.98 -18.51
C LYS A 667 29.81 25.88 -17.13
N THR A 668 28.48 25.96 -17.07
CA THR A 668 27.74 25.76 -15.81
C THR A 668 28.02 24.38 -15.20
N ASN A 669 28.13 23.34 -16.02
CA ASN A 669 28.44 21.99 -15.57
C ASN A 669 29.85 21.90 -14.96
N VAL A 670 30.84 22.64 -15.51
CA VAL A 670 32.22 22.69 -14.97
C VAL A 670 32.23 23.36 -13.61
N ASP A 671 31.50 24.47 -13.45
CA ASP A 671 31.42 25.20 -12.18
C ASP A 671 30.78 24.32 -11.09
N THR A 672 29.75 23.57 -11.42
CA THR A 672 29.09 22.64 -10.48
C THR A 672 30.01 21.47 -10.11
N GLN A 673 30.82 20.97 -11.05
CA GLN A 673 31.80 19.90 -10.77
C GLN A 673 32.83 20.30 -9.73
N ALA A 674 33.25 21.55 -9.73
CA ALA A 674 34.20 22.08 -8.73
C ALA A 674 33.63 22.01 -7.30
N VAL A 675 32.32 22.25 -7.14
CA VAL A 675 31.64 22.09 -5.85
C VAL A 675 31.65 20.62 -5.41
N ILE A 676 31.30 19.70 -6.31
CA ILE A 676 31.32 18.25 -6.03
C ILE A 676 32.73 17.82 -5.58
N ASP A 677 33.77 18.20 -6.32
CA ASP A 677 35.14 17.83 -6.00
C ASP A 677 35.58 18.31 -4.62
N SER A 678 35.16 19.54 -4.24
CA SER A 678 35.43 20.11 -2.91
C SER A 678 34.75 19.28 -1.81
N VAL A 679 33.49 18.91 -2.01
CA VAL A 679 32.69 18.16 -1.00
C VAL A 679 33.19 16.73 -0.87
N VAL A 680 33.48 16.05 -1.99
CA VAL A 680 34.06 14.70 -2.01
C VAL A 680 35.41 14.71 -1.31
N GLY A 681 36.26 15.71 -1.57
CA GLY A 681 37.54 15.89 -0.89
C GLY A 681 37.37 16.04 0.65
N PHE A 682 36.35 16.76 1.10
CA PHE A 682 36.04 16.83 2.53
C PHE A 682 35.62 15.48 3.09
N ILE A 683 34.60 14.83 2.51
CA ILE A 683 34.06 13.55 3.01
C ILE A 683 35.14 12.48 3.06
N THR A 684 35.93 12.32 2.00
CA THR A 684 36.99 11.31 1.93
C THR A 684 38.17 11.56 2.87
N SER A 685 38.34 12.80 3.35
CA SER A 685 39.36 13.15 4.36
C SER A 685 38.91 12.86 5.80
N HIS A 686 37.69 12.42 6.04
CA HIS A 686 37.12 12.11 7.35
C HIS A 686 36.73 10.64 7.45
N ASN A 687 36.49 10.15 8.67
CA ASN A 687 36.08 8.76 8.95
C ASN A 687 34.61 8.49 8.62
N TYR A 688 34.16 8.89 7.44
CA TYR A 688 32.73 8.84 7.04
C TYR A 688 32.11 7.44 7.09
N LYS A 689 32.95 6.39 6.95
CA LYS A 689 32.50 4.99 6.99
C LYS A 689 31.95 4.56 8.35
N ASP A 690 32.29 5.28 9.41
CA ASP A 690 31.79 5.06 10.74
C ASP A 690 30.34 5.59 10.95
N PHE A 691 29.83 6.30 9.95
CA PHE A 691 28.49 6.95 9.99
C PHE A 691 27.58 6.34 8.91
N PRO A 692 26.69 5.40 9.25
CA PRO A 692 25.81 4.73 8.27
C PRO A 692 24.99 5.69 7.41
N THR A 693 24.47 6.77 8.00
CA THR A 693 23.73 7.82 7.28
C THR A 693 24.59 8.46 6.18
N VAL A 694 25.85 8.73 6.47
CA VAL A 694 26.78 9.31 5.48
C VAL A 694 27.13 8.30 4.40
N VAL A 695 27.30 7.04 4.77
CA VAL A 695 27.54 5.97 3.79
C VAL A 695 26.40 5.90 2.78
N ALA A 696 25.16 5.91 3.24
CA ALA A 696 23.99 5.91 2.35
C ALA A 696 23.96 7.14 1.43
N LEU A 697 24.20 8.35 1.96
CA LEU A 697 24.26 9.57 1.15
C LEU A 697 25.40 9.54 0.11
N VAL A 698 26.53 8.91 0.42
CA VAL A 698 27.65 8.75 -0.51
C VAL A 698 27.33 7.73 -1.60
N GLU A 699 26.62 6.67 -1.26
CA GLU A 699 26.17 5.67 -2.25
C GLU A 699 25.17 6.33 -3.23
N ASP A 700 24.18 7.04 -2.74
CA ASP A 700 23.23 7.77 -3.57
C ASP A 700 23.93 8.82 -4.45
N ALA A 701 24.88 9.59 -3.90
CA ALA A 701 25.67 10.55 -4.66
C ALA A 701 26.52 9.89 -5.76
N THR A 702 27.06 8.71 -5.48
CA THR A 702 27.86 7.95 -6.46
C THR A 702 27.01 7.50 -7.63
N ASP A 703 25.77 7.09 -7.37
CA ASP A 703 24.82 6.74 -8.41
C ASP A 703 24.45 7.92 -9.30
N GLN A 704 24.21 9.10 -8.70
CA GLN A 704 23.94 10.32 -9.46
C GLN A 704 25.14 10.71 -10.36
N LEU A 705 26.37 10.51 -9.91
CA LEU A 705 27.57 10.72 -10.73
C LEU A 705 27.62 9.76 -11.93
N GLY A 706 27.19 8.51 -11.75
CA GLY A 706 27.05 7.56 -12.85
C GLY A 706 26.11 8.08 -13.94
N PHE A 707 24.93 8.57 -13.54
CA PHE A 707 23.94 9.16 -14.47
C PHE A 707 24.44 10.45 -15.11
N ALA A 708 25.12 11.31 -14.35
CA ALA A 708 25.77 12.50 -14.89
C ALA A 708 26.76 12.15 -16.00
N SER A 709 27.59 11.14 -15.80
CA SER A 709 28.56 10.67 -16.80
C SER A 709 27.88 10.17 -18.09
N GLU A 710 26.79 9.43 -17.98
CA GLU A 710 26.04 8.99 -19.15
C GLU A 710 25.42 10.18 -19.91
N ALA A 711 24.81 11.13 -19.19
CA ALA A 711 24.21 12.31 -19.80
C ALA A 711 25.27 13.17 -20.52
N LYS A 712 26.45 13.35 -19.92
CA LYS A 712 27.60 14.03 -20.54
C LYS A 712 28.00 13.38 -21.86
N LYS A 713 28.18 12.06 -21.89
CA LYS A 713 28.53 11.31 -23.11
C LYS A 713 27.51 11.51 -24.22
N LYS A 714 26.21 11.55 -23.88
CA LYS A 714 25.14 11.81 -24.84
C LYS A 714 25.20 13.24 -25.38
N ALA A 715 25.35 14.23 -24.49
CA ALA A 715 25.50 15.64 -24.88
C ALA A 715 26.65 15.82 -25.86
N GLU A 716 27.83 15.29 -25.55
CA GLU A 716 29.00 15.35 -26.40
C GLU A 716 28.78 14.61 -27.75
N GLY A 717 28.06 13.49 -27.71
CA GLY A 717 27.71 12.74 -28.93
C GLY A 717 26.80 13.51 -29.88
N TYR A 718 25.84 14.25 -29.38
CA TYR A 718 24.96 15.12 -30.18
C TYR A 718 25.73 16.36 -30.67
N ALA A 719 26.51 16.99 -29.81
CA ALA A 719 27.33 18.15 -30.20
C ALA A 719 28.30 17.84 -31.34
N LYS A 720 28.96 16.68 -31.33
CA LYS A 720 29.83 16.20 -32.43
C LYS A 720 29.09 16.05 -33.77
N LYS A 721 27.77 15.87 -33.72
CA LYS A 721 26.92 15.75 -34.93
C LYS A 721 26.31 17.10 -35.34
N GLY A 722 26.60 18.19 -34.62
CA GLY A 722 26.01 19.49 -34.85
C GLY A 722 24.57 19.64 -34.37
N ASP A 723 24.04 18.64 -33.66
CA ASP A 723 22.68 18.66 -33.07
C ASP A 723 22.74 19.35 -31.71
N TYR A 724 22.80 20.69 -31.74
CA TYR A 724 22.92 21.47 -30.50
C TYR A 724 21.61 21.51 -29.69
N GLN A 725 20.46 21.24 -30.30
CA GLN A 725 19.20 21.06 -29.57
C GLN A 725 19.30 19.94 -28.57
N ASN A 726 19.60 18.73 -29.01
CA ASN A 726 19.75 17.57 -28.15
C ASN A 726 21.00 17.65 -27.28
N ALA A 727 22.09 18.25 -27.78
CA ALA A 727 23.31 18.44 -27.01
C ALA A 727 23.08 19.30 -25.77
N THR A 728 22.34 20.42 -25.91
CA THR A 728 22.04 21.34 -24.78
C THR A 728 21.08 20.69 -23.78
N LEU A 729 20.07 19.98 -24.24
CA LEU A 729 19.15 19.23 -23.37
C LEU A 729 19.90 18.19 -22.51
N TRP A 730 20.77 17.40 -23.13
CA TRP A 730 21.56 16.41 -22.39
C TRP A 730 22.65 17.01 -21.50
N ALA A 731 23.18 18.17 -21.88
CA ALA A 731 24.11 18.93 -21.03
C ALA A 731 23.38 19.52 -19.81
N GLY A 732 22.14 19.97 -19.97
CA GLY A 732 21.26 20.35 -18.86
C GLY A 732 20.94 19.20 -17.92
N GLN A 733 20.65 18.03 -18.49
CA GLN A 733 20.45 16.80 -17.71
C GLN A 733 21.69 16.42 -16.89
N HIS A 734 22.89 16.49 -17.51
CA HIS A 734 24.15 16.30 -16.82
C HIS A 734 24.29 17.24 -15.63
N TRP A 735 24.03 18.52 -15.82
CA TRP A 735 24.06 19.54 -14.74
C TRP A 735 23.13 19.19 -13.59
N GLN A 736 21.92 18.76 -13.86
CA GLN A 736 20.94 18.43 -12.83
C GLN A 736 21.36 17.24 -11.97
N TYR A 737 21.95 16.22 -12.56
CA TYR A 737 22.55 15.11 -11.79
C TYR A 737 23.72 15.56 -10.94
N GLN A 738 24.55 16.52 -11.45
CA GLN A 738 25.62 17.12 -10.67
C GLN A 738 25.12 17.94 -9.49
N VAL A 739 24.05 18.73 -9.66
CA VAL A 739 23.44 19.51 -8.57
C VAL A 739 22.95 18.60 -7.47
N LYS A 740 22.29 17.49 -7.83
CA LYS A 740 21.83 16.50 -6.87
C LYS A 740 22.97 15.80 -6.14
N THR A 741 24.04 15.47 -6.86
CA THR A 741 25.26 14.93 -6.25
C THR A 741 25.87 15.92 -5.25
N ALA A 742 25.93 17.22 -5.60
CA ALA A 742 26.44 18.26 -4.73
C ALA A 742 25.58 18.41 -3.47
N ASP A 743 24.26 18.38 -3.59
CA ASP A 743 23.32 18.44 -2.45
C ASP A 743 23.53 17.26 -1.50
N LEU A 744 23.52 16.04 -2.00
CA LEU A 744 23.76 14.83 -1.19
C LEU A 744 25.12 14.91 -0.49
N GLY A 745 26.15 15.35 -1.19
CA GLY A 745 27.49 15.53 -0.63
C GLY A 745 27.53 16.62 0.45
N LEU A 746 26.86 17.76 0.25
CA LEU A 746 26.76 18.83 1.25
C LEU A 746 26.05 18.35 2.51
N ARG A 747 24.97 17.61 2.36
CA ARG A 747 24.25 16.99 3.50
C ARG A 747 25.15 16.01 4.25
N ALA A 748 25.89 15.18 3.55
CA ALA A 748 26.87 14.27 4.14
C ALA A 748 27.99 15.03 4.88
N LYS A 749 28.48 16.10 4.31
CA LYS A 749 29.48 16.99 4.94
C LYS A 749 28.94 17.61 6.22
N THR A 750 27.77 18.25 6.17
CA THR A 750 27.10 18.86 7.33
C THR A 750 26.91 17.85 8.46
N PHE A 751 26.43 16.65 8.12
CA PHE A 751 26.27 15.58 9.11
C PHE A 751 27.60 15.21 9.79
N LEU A 752 28.68 15.09 9.03
CA LEU A 752 30.01 14.79 9.58
C LEU A 752 30.51 15.93 10.51
N GLU A 753 30.30 17.18 10.11
CA GLU A 753 30.68 18.34 10.93
C GLU A 753 29.92 18.41 12.26
N GLU A 754 28.62 18.09 12.22
CA GLU A 754 27.75 18.13 13.41
C GLU A 754 27.96 16.93 14.36
N ASN A 755 28.42 15.79 13.85
CA ASN A 755 28.54 14.55 14.63
C ASN A 755 30.00 14.20 15.00
N GLY A 756 30.90 15.19 14.95
CA GLY A 756 32.26 15.06 15.49
C GLY A 756 33.18 14.13 14.69
N ALA A 757 32.99 14.06 13.38
CA ALA A 757 33.86 13.27 12.53
C ALA A 757 35.31 13.75 12.58
N VAL A 758 36.27 12.82 12.63
CA VAL A 758 37.70 13.13 12.71
C VAL A 758 38.40 12.91 11.38
N LYS A 759 39.37 13.77 11.08
CA LYS A 759 40.21 13.60 9.92
C LYS A 759 41.02 12.30 9.98
N VAL A 760 40.95 11.54 8.93
CA VAL A 760 41.77 10.32 8.79
C VAL A 760 43.21 10.75 8.47
N LYS A 761 44.18 10.37 9.29
CA LYS A 761 45.57 10.52 8.95
C LYS A 761 45.87 9.67 7.71
N LYS A 762 46.33 10.32 6.63
CA LYS A 762 46.77 9.61 5.42
C LYS A 762 47.98 8.74 5.74
#